data_53bb7e47bea0634761ef0f394ab2432b
#
_entry.id   53bb7e47bea0634761ef0f394ab2432b
#
_cell.length_a   1.000
_cell.length_b   1.000
_cell.length_c   1.000
_cell.angle_alpha   90.00
_cell.angle_beta   90.00
_cell.angle_gamma   90.00
#
_symmetry.space_group_name_H-M   'P 1'
#
loop_
_entity.id
_entity.type
_entity.pdbx_description
1 polymer ?
#
loop_
_entity_poly.entity_id
_entity_poly.type
_entity_poly.pdbx_seq_one_letter_code
_entity_poly.pdbx_strand_id
1 'polypeptide(L)'
;MPMPDPTDRDHRWVYAFADAPAADTPDAARRVKGLLGGKGAGLAAMTAAGLPVPPGLTVTTEACVAYRQHGQVFPEGLWTQTREALHGVEAATGRRFGDPANPLLLSVRSGAAVSMPGMMDTVLNLGLNDATADGLAAQTGDARFAWDAYRRFVAMFGEVVMGVEADRFERILAHAKAETEGGRDTDLSADQLRAVVAQCKRLVFGESHGAAFPEDPEEQLRMAISAVFDSWDNDRARAYRRVHRTADDVGTGVTVQAMVFGNMGWDSGTGVAFTRDPSTGERVLFGEYLLNAQGEDVVAGTRTPKPIAEMAAELPEAFDQFREIAGRLEATYGDVQDVEFTVEQGRLWLLQTRTAKRSGAAAVRVAVEMVAEGVIDRATAVRRVSPGALDGLLHPTVDPDADATVVAEGLPASPGAAQGRAVFTADAAEAAVAAGEGPVVLVRQETSPDDFHGMVAAVAVVTARGGMTSHAAVVARGMGTPCVAGAEALRVDAAQGRLTADGHTVVAGDWLTVDGATGRILLGQVPTRQPTLGDDFHTLMGWADEVRRLGVRANADTPEDAATARAFGAEGIGLCRTEHMFFGDERLAAMREMILADGAGAREAALRTLLPLQRADFAGIFRAMDGLPVTVRLLDPPLHEFLPGLLELHDRLAETKLGLQQAASLADMDRLLDDAATARALMQQVERLHEQNPMLGLRGCRLGLLYPEITRMQARALFEAALDVQADGVAVHPEVMVPLVSVAAELADQGAVVREVAADVFAERGAEVPFLVGTMIELPRACLTADQIAAHAEFFSFGTNDLTQTTFGLSRDDAGRFLSTYVERGVLADDPFQVLDRQGVGALVRTATERGRAARPGLKVGVCGEHGGEPSSVAFFHETGLDYVSCSPYRVPVARLAAAHAALADGQTNASGSNASSESSTTSASASASAS
;
A
#
# COMPACT_ATOMS: atom_id res chain seq x y z
N MET A 1 17.53 -23.90 1.15
CA MET A 1 18.64 -24.88 1.28
C MET A 1 18.17 -25.97 2.22
N PRO A 2 18.60 -27.24 2.09
CA PRO A 2 18.34 -28.22 3.15
C PRO A 2 18.96 -27.69 4.44
N MET A 3 18.23 -27.85 5.55
CA MET A 3 18.70 -27.43 6.86
C MET A 3 19.96 -28.20 7.25
N PRO A 4 20.97 -27.54 7.82
CA PRO A 4 22.18 -28.23 8.28
C PRO A 4 21.86 -29.20 9.43
N ASP A 5 22.58 -30.29 9.50
CA ASP A 5 22.47 -31.26 10.58
C ASP A 5 22.96 -30.60 11.90
N PRO A 6 22.14 -30.51 12.94
CA PRO A 6 22.54 -29.90 14.22
C PRO A 6 23.65 -30.69 14.96
N THR A 7 23.93 -31.89 14.54
CA THR A 7 25.04 -32.70 15.07
C THR A 7 26.35 -32.54 14.27
N ASP A 8 26.31 -31.75 13.18
CA ASP A 8 27.50 -31.45 12.38
C ASP A 8 28.38 -30.40 13.10
N ARG A 9 29.47 -30.88 13.69
CA ARG A 9 30.45 -30.06 14.40
C ARG A 9 31.22 -29.11 13.49
N ASP A 10 31.30 -29.41 12.22
CA ASP A 10 32.06 -28.66 11.23
C ASP A 10 31.21 -27.55 10.59
N HIS A 11 29.90 -27.56 10.81
CA HIS A 11 29.00 -26.49 10.33
C HIS A 11 29.31 -25.15 11.02
N ARG A 12 29.37 -24.07 10.21
CA ARG A 12 29.71 -22.74 10.73
C ARG A 12 28.44 -22.00 11.21
N TRP A 13 28.25 -22.02 12.53
CA TRP A 13 27.12 -21.35 13.20
C TRP A 13 27.39 -19.90 13.57
N VAL A 14 28.65 -19.46 13.62
CA VAL A 14 29.06 -18.16 14.13
C VAL A 14 30.02 -17.48 13.17
N TYR A 15 29.79 -16.19 12.92
CA TYR A 15 30.63 -15.34 12.09
C TYR A 15 31.04 -14.10 12.85
N ALA A 16 32.34 -13.81 12.98
CA ALA A 16 32.79 -12.48 13.34
C ALA A 16 32.39 -11.49 12.22
N PHE A 17 32.15 -10.22 12.53
CA PHE A 17 31.74 -9.23 11.52
C PHE A 17 32.77 -9.11 10.38
N ALA A 18 34.07 -9.24 10.71
CA ALA A 18 35.15 -9.20 9.73
C ALA A 18 35.24 -10.46 8.83
N ASP A 19 34.65 -11.58 9.27
CA ASP A 19 34.78 -12.89 8.59
C ASP A 19 33.48 -13.29 7.87
N ALA A 20 32.54 -12.38 7.74
CA ALA A 20 31.26 -12.64 7.08
C ALA A 20 31.47 -12.93 5.58
N PRO A 21 30.63 -13.79 4.95
CA PRO A 21 30.70 -14.04 3.52
C PRO A 21 30.54 -12.75 2.71
N ALA A 22 31.25 -12.65 1.58
CA ALA A 22 31.16 -11.52 0.68
C ALA A 22 29.74 -11.38 0.10
N ALA A 23 29.28 -10.15 -0.06
CA ALA A 23 27.93 -9.78 -0.55
C ALA A 23 27.99 -8.96 -1.85
N ASP A 24 28.92 -9.32 -2.75
CA ASP A 24 29.27 -8.53 -3.94
C ASP A 24 28.18 -8.55 -5.05
N THR A 25 27.21 -9.42 -4.93
CA THR A 25 26.07 -9.47 -5.85
C THR A 25 24.74 -9.41 -5.09
N PRO A 26 23.65 -8.96 -5.72
CA PRO A 26 22.33 -8.92 -5.07
C PRO A 26 21.88 -10.28 -4.50
N ASP A 27 22.22 -11.38 -5.16
CA ASP A 27 21.91 -12.73 -4.69
C ASP A 27 22.80 -13.15 -3.51
N ALA A 28 24.07 -12.78 -3.52
CA ALA A 28 24.97 -13.00 -2.39
C ALA A 28 24.50 -12.17 -1.19
N ALA A 29 24.17 -10.91 -1.37
CA ALA A 29 23.64 -10.04 -0.33
C ALA A 29 22.34 -10.61 0.29
N ARG A 30 21.41 -11.13 -0.52
CA ARG A 30 20.21 -11.81 -0.02
C ARG A 30 20.54 -13.05 0.79
N ARG A 31 21.48 -13.89 0.35
CA ARG A 31 21.93 -15.07 1.10
C ARG A 31 22.58 -14.70 2.42
N VAL A 32 23.47 -13.72 2.42
CA VAL A 32 24.15 -13.23 3.64
C VAL A 32 23.13 -12.67 4.62
N LYS A 33 22.16 -11.88 4.13
CA LYS A 33 21.06 -11.35 4.95
C LYS A 33 20.15 -12.46 5.48
N GLY A 34 19.91 -13.51 4.71
CA GLY A 34 19.18 -14.70 5.16
C GLY A 34 19.92 -15.43 6.29
N LEU A 35 21.24 -15.57 6.17
CA LEU A 35 22.09 -16.30 7.10
C LEU A 35 22.38 -15.53 8.40
N LEU A 36 22.74 -14.25 8.31
CA LEU A 36 23.17 -13.43 9.44
C LEU A 36 22.06 -12.55 10.01
N GLY A 37 20.89 -12.54 9.35
CA GLY A 37 19.85 -11.58 9.64
C GLY A 37 20.17 -10.16 9.16
N GLY A 38 19.21 -9.24 9.24
CA GLY A 38 19.42 -7.88 8.75
C GLY A 38 20.48 -7.10 9.51
N LYS A 39 20.49 -7.19 10.85
CA LYS A 39 21.49 -6.50 11.70
C LYS A 39 22.90 -7.05 11.47
N GLY A 40 23.05 -8.37 11.56
CA GLY A 40 24.35 -9.02 11.39
C GLY A 40 24.97 -8.75 10.01
N ALA A 41 24.17 -8.86 8.95
CA ALA A 41 24.62 -8.55 7.59
C ALA A 41 25.02 -7.07 7.42
N GLY A 42 24.24 -6.14 8.01
CA GLY A 42 24.56 -4.71 7.97
C GLY A 42 25.87 -4.37 8.69
N LEU A 43 26.08 -4.92 9.90
CA LEU A 43 27.31 -4.72 10.67
C LEU A 43 28.53 -5.30 9.97
N ALA A 44 28.39 -6.49 9.39
CA ALA A 44 29.45 -7.10 8.59
C ALA A 44 29.82 -6.27 7.36
N ALA A 45 28.81 -5.79 6.61
CA ALA A 45 29.02 -4.93 5.44
C ALA A 45 29.72 -3.60 5.82
N MET A 46 29.28 -2.95 6.90
CA MET A 46 29.93 -1.74 7.42
C MET A 46 31.37 -2.01 7.87
N THR A 47 31.63 -3.14 8.52
CA THR A 47 32.99 -3.53 8.94
C THR A 47 33.88 -3.77 7.72
N ALA A 48 33.40 -4.49 6.70
CA ALA A 48 34.11 -4.71 5.45
C ALA A 48 34.41 -3.40 4.70
N ALA A 49 33.49 -2.41 4.79
CA ALA A 49 33.70 -1.06 4.26
C ALA A 49 34.66 -0.19 5.09
N GLY A 50 35.23 -0.71 6.18
CA GLY A 50 36.15 0.01 7.06
C GLY A 50 35.50 1.17 7.83
N LEU A 51 34.18 1.07 8.12
CA LEU A 51 33.44 2.03 8.93
C LEU A 51 33.66 1.74 10.43
N PRO A 52 33.49 2.73 11.31
CA PRO A 52 33.73 2.58 12.73
C PRO A 52 32.58 1.79 13.40
N VAL A 53 32.67 0.48 13.35
CA VAL A 53 31.72 -0.45 13.96
C VAL A 53 32.37 -1.08 15.19
N PRO A 54 31.71 -1.10 16.36
CA PRO A 54 32.20 -1.85 17.49
C PRO A 54 32.36 -3.33 17.13
N PRO A 55 33.49 -3.99 17.49
CA PRO A 55 33.72 -5.40 17.17
C PRO A 55 32.61 -6.30 17.70
N GLY A 56 32.34 -7.38 16.99
CA GLY A 56 31.30 -8.31 17.37
C GLY A 56 31.23 -9.55 16.48
N LEU A 57 30.23 -10.35 16.77
CA LEU A 57 29.93 -11.61 16.05
C LEU A 57 28.42 -11.77 15.84
N THR A 58 28.06 -12.63 14.90
CA THR A 58 26.66 -13.00 14.65
C THR A 58 26.52 -14.52 14.73
N VAL A 59 25.60 -14.98 15.56
CA VAL A 59 25.08 -16.35 15.53
C VAL A 59 23.99 -16.40 14.45
N THR A 60 24.06 -17.39 13.57
CA THR A 60 23.23 -17.46 12.35
C THR A 60 21.74 -17.72 12.62
N THR A 61 20.90 -17.37 11.68
CA THR A 61 19.47 -17.74 11.69
C THR A 61 19.27 -19.26 11.66
N GLU A 62 20.16 -19.99 10.99
CA GLU A 62 20.14 -21.45 10.92
C GLU A 62 20.34 -22.07 12.32
N ALA A 63 21.21 -21.47 13.17
CA ALA A 63 21.39 -21.90 14.55
C ALA A 63 20.09 -21.73 15.38
N CYS A 64 19.35 -20.65 15.17
CA CYS A 64 18.04 -20.46 15.80
C CYS A 64 17.03 -21.54 15.40
N VAL A 65 16.95 -21.83 14.10
CA VAL A 65 16.04 -22.86 13.60
C VAL A 65 16.43 -24.25 14.13
N ALA A 66 17.73 -24.59 14.12
CA ALA A 66 18.23 -25.83 14.69
C ALA A 66 17.94 -25.97 16.19
N TYR A 67 18.18 -24.91 16.98
CA TYR A 67 17.86 -24.83 18.41
C TYR A 67 16.37 -25.12 18.68
N ARG A 68 15.47 -24.49 17.95
CA ARG A 68 14.03 -24.66 18.10
C ARG A 68 13.55 -26.08 17.74
N GLN A 69 14.11 -26.67 16.67
CA GLN A 69 13.73 -28.00 16.19
C GLN A 69 14.23 -29.12 17.12
N HIS A 70 15.29 -28.87 17.90
CA HIS A 70 15.91 -29.86 18.77
C HIS A 70 15.68 -29.64 20.27
N GLY A 71 14.49 -29.09 20.59
CA GLY A 71 14.04 -28.98 21.98
C GLY A 71 14.78 -27.93 22.80
N GLN A 72 15.13 -26.80 22.18
CA GLN A 72 15.82 -25.66 22.81
C GLN A 72 17.23 -26.03 23.31
N VAL A 73 17.94 -26.87 22.57
CA VAL A 73 19.33 -27.23 22.82
C VAL A 73 20.22 -26.63 21.72
N PHE A 74 21.33 -26.04 22.11
CA PHE A 74 22.27 -25.48 21.14
C PHE A 74 22.83 -26.58 20.23
N PRO A 75 22.91 -26.36 18.90
CA PRO A 75 23.54 -27.29 18.00
C PRO A 75 25.01 -27.51 18.35
N GLU A 76 25.53 -28.66 17.99
CA GLU A 76 26.90 -29.06 18.35
C GLU A 76 27.90 -28.10 17.72
N GLY A 77 28.91 -27.67 18.49
CA GLY A 77 29.93 -26.70 18.05
C GLY A 77 29.55 -25.22 18.25
N LEU A 78 28.25 -24.85 18.36
CA LEU A 78 27.82 -23.45 18.49
C LEU A 78 28.53 -22.70 19.61
N TRP A 79 28.53 -23.28 20.81
CA TRP A 79 29.12 -22.59 21.98
C TRP A 79 30.66 -22.45 21.82
N THR A 80 31.34 -23.45 21.30
CA THR A 80 32.78 -23.39 21.04
C THR A 80 33.11 -22.28 20.05
N GLN A 81 32.39 -22.21 18.92
CA GLN A 81 32.56 -21.15 17.92
C GLN A 81 32.24 -19.76 18.48
N THR A 82 31.22 -19.66 19.35
CA THR A 82 30.89 -18.38 20.02
C THR A 82 32.05 -17.91 20.89
N ARG A 83 32.66 -18.78 21.68
CA ARG A 83 33.84 -18.44 22.51
C ARG A 83 35.06 -18.07 21.67
N GLU A 84 35.34 -18.80 20.62
CA GLU A 84 36.44 -18.48 19.69
C GLU A 84 36.25 -17.12 19.03
N ALA A 85 35.05 -16.80 18.55
CA ALA A 85 34.76 -15.49 17.97
C ALA A 85 34.83 -14.38 19.02
N LEU A 86 34.42 -14.62 20.29
CA LEU A 86 34.50 -13.69 21.39
C LEU A 86 35.99 -13.36 21.73
N HIS A 87 36.89 -14.32 21.68
CA HIS A 87 38.34 -14.03 21.83
C HIS A 87 38.87 -13.06 20.77
N GLY A 88 38.25 -13.08 19.54
CA GLY A 88 38.55 -12.09 18.51
C GLY A 88 38.07 -10.68 18.89
N VAL A 89 36.89 -10.58 19.52
CA VAL A 89 36.36 -9.29 20.03
C VAL A 89 37.22 -8.75 21.17
N GLU A 90 37.64 -9.62 22.10
CA GLU A 90 38.57 -9.26 23.18
C GLU A 90 39.91 -8.71 22.63
N ALA A 91 40.49 -9.42 21.65
CA ALA A 91 41.72 -8.97 21.01
C ALA A 91 41.58 -7.61 20.30
N ALA A 92 40.44 -7.37 19.62
CA ALA A 92 40.18 -6.15 18.91
C ALA A 92 39.92 -4.95 19.83
N THR A 93 39.30 -5.19 21.01
CA THR A 93 38.99 -4.12 21.99
C THR A 93 40.10 -3.91 23.02
N GLY A 94 41.01 -4.89 23.22
CA GLY A 94 41.98 -4.92 24.30
C GLY A 94 41.33 -5.11 25.68
N ARG A 95 40.03 -5.45 25.75
CA ARG A 95 39.27 -5.74 26.98
C ARG A 95 38.98 -7.23 27.07
N ARG A 96 38.67 -7.72 28.27
CA ARG A 96 38.33 -9.14 28.48
C ARG A 96 36.96 -9.32 29.09
N PHE A 97 36.23 -10.28 28.55
CA PHE A 97 34.90 -10.63 29.06
C PHE A 97 35.02 -11.30 30.43
N GLY A 98 34.36 -10.74 31.44
CA GLY A 98 34.47 -11.20 32.83
C GLY A 98 35.72 -10.79 33.61
N ASP A 99 36.66 -10.04 33.03
CA ASP A 99 37.82 -9.55 33.75
C ASP A 99 37.44 -8.33 34.66
N PRO A 100 37.60 -8.46 35.98
CA PRO A 100 37.33 -7.36 36.90
C PRO A 100 38.19 -6.14 36.70
N ALA A 101 39.40 -6.29 36.14
CA ALA A 101 40.34 -5.17 35.98
C ALA A 101 40.13 -4.39 34.68
N ASN A 102 39.64 -5.07 33.64
CA ASN A 102 39.42 -4.45 32.32
C ASN A 102 38.23 -5.12 31.60
N PRO A 103 37.00 -4.90 32.13
CA PRO A 103 35.82 -5.64 31.66
C PRO A 103 35.41 -5.28 30.23
N LEU A 104 35.20 -6.29 29.40
CA LEU A 104 34.46 -6.19 28.15
C LEU A 104 32.98 -6.38 28.44
N LEU A 105 32.17 -5.42 28.05
CA LEU A 105 30.70 -5.54 28.11
C LEU A 105 30.14 -5.78 26.71
N LEU A 106 29.05 -6.53 26.62
CA LEU A 106 28.44 -6.92 25.37
C LEU A 106 26.98 -6.51 25.29
N SER A 107 26.50 -6.24 24.08
CA SER A 107 25.10 -6.24 23.73
C SER A 107 24.73 -7.52 22.98
N VAL A 108 23.58 -8.10 23.30
CA VAL A 108 23.03 -9.28 22.61
C VAL A 108 21.68 -8.87 22.01
N ARG A 109 21.61 -8.87 20.68
CA ARG A 109 20.45 -8.31 19.96
C ARG A 109 19.94 -9.27 18.92
N SER A 110 18.61 -9.36 18.78
CA SER A 110 17.95 -10.09 17.69
C SER A 110 18.19 -9.42 16.33
N GLY A 111 18.27 -10.23 15.27
CA GLY A 111 18.47 -9.75 13.91
C GLY A 111 17.83 -10.67 12.87
N ALA A 112 16.51 -10.65 12.69
CA ALA A 112 15.84 -11.40 11.62
C ALA A 112 16.14 -10.81 10.23
N ALA A 113 15.99 -11.62 9.18
CA ALA A 113 16.15 -11.19 7.79
C ALA A 113 15.12 -10.11 7.41
N VAL A 114 13.92 -10.14 8.01
CA VAL A 114 12.89 -9.10 7.93
C VAL A 114 12.94 -8.27 9.21
N SER A 115 12.95 -6.94 9.06
CA SER A 115 12.96 -6.03 10.23
C SER A 115 11.65 -6.15 11.00
N MET A 116 11.74 -6.43 12.30
CA MET A 116 10.61 -6.59 13.22
C MET A 116 10.82 -5.68 14.45
N PRO A 117 10.63 -4.35 14.31
CA PRO A 117 10.94 -3.38 15.37
C PRO A 117 10.14 -3.64 16.64
N GLY A 118 10.81 -3.74 17.80
CA GLY A 118 10.16 -3.92 19.11
C GLY A 118 9.52 -5.29 19.35
N MET A 119 9.60 -6.22 18.38
CA MET A 119 8.93 -7.54 18.51
C MET A 119 9.79 -8.60 19.19
N MET A 120 11.11 -8.44 19.18
CA MET A 120 12.07 -9.40 19.75
C MET A 120 13.02 -8.72 20.73
N ASP A 121 13.60 -9.51 21.60
CA ASP A 121 14.28 -9.04 22.78
C ASP A 121 15.75 -8.63 22.51
N THR A 122 16.28 -7.79 23.42
CA THR A 122 17.65 -7.27 23.43
C THR A 122 18.16 -7.28 24.87
N VAL A 123 19.44 -7.60 25.07
CA VAL A 123 20.12 -7.51 26.36
C VAL A 123 21.37 -6.64 26.20
N LEU A 124 21.48 -5.60 27.02
CA LEU A 124 22.60 -4.66 27.02
C LEU A 124 23.42 -4.79 28.30
N ASN A 125 24.67 -4.29 28.27
CA ASN A 125 25.59 -4.28 29.42
C ASN A 125 25.90 -5.70 29.98
N LEU A 126 25.79 -6.73 29.14
CA LEU A 126 26.03 -8.10 29.53
C LEU A 126 27.51 -8.30 29.87
N GLY A 127 27.80 -9.05 30.94
CA GLY A 127 29.13 -9.23 31.51
C GLY A 127 29.34 -8.50 32.83
N LEU A 128 28.38 -7.68 33.26
CA LEU A 128 28.41 -7.05 34.58
C LEU A 128 28.03 -8.03 35.69
N ASN A 129 28.84 -7.98 36.75
CA ASN A 129 28.61 -8.56 38.06
C ASN A 129 29.22 -7.61 39.09
N ASP A 130 29.16 -7.93 40.39
CA ASP A 130 29.67 -7.03 41.45
C ASP A 130 31.11 -6.66 41.22
N ALA A 131 31.98 -7.61 40.84
CA ALA A 131 33.41 -7.40 40.62
C ALA A 131 33.72 -6.60 39.34
N THR A 132 33.03 -6.88 38.23
CA THR A 132 33.23 -6.14 36.95
C THR A 132 32.62 -4.75 36.99
N ALA A 133 31.55 -4.51 37.81
CA ALA A 133 31.00 -3.18 38.04
C ALA A 133 31.99 -2.29 38.80
N ASP A 134 32.65 -2.83 39.85
CA ASP A 134 33.70 -2.10 40.58
C ASP A 134 34.93 -1.87 39.68
N GLY A 135 35.29 -2.81 38.81
CA GLY A 135 36.34 -2.62 37.80
C GLY A 135 36.03 -1.55 36.79
N LEU A 136 34.80 -1.52 36.29
CA LEU A 136 34.32 -0.47 35.38
C LEU A 136 34.35 0.90 36.05
N ALA A 137 33.95 0.99 37.34
CA ALA A 137 34.03 2.21 38.14
C ALA A 137 35.48 2.70 38.29
N ALA A 138 36.41 1.78 38.52
CA ALA A 138 37.84 2.13 38.63
C ALA A 138 38.44 2.57 37.29
N GLN A 139 38.05 1.95 36.18
CA GLN A 139 38.51 2.29 34.82
C GLN A 139 37.99 3.65 34.33
N THR A 140 36.72 3.92 34.57
CA THR A 140 36.06 5.16 34.11
C THR A 140 36.24 6.32 35.06
N GLY A 141 36.62 6.06 36.31
CA GLY A 141 36.61 7.07 37.38
C GLY A 141 35.22 7.52 37.83
N ASP A 142 34.17 6.87 37.33
CA ASP A 142 32.77 7.21 37.63
C ASP A 142 32.02 5.96 38.16
N ALA A 143 32.00 5.86 39.48
CA ALA A 143 31.28 4.78 40.16
C ALA A 143 29.77 4.82 39.94
N ARG A 144 29.21 6.04 39.80
CA ARG A 144 27.77 6.19 39.52
C ARG A 144 27.41 5.58 38.17
N PHE A 145 28.16 5.92 37.12
CA PHE A 145 27.99 5.35 35.78
C PHE A 145 28.02 3.82 35.80
N ALA A 146 29.05 3.24 36.43
CA ALA A 146 29.22 1.79 36.47
C ALA A 146 28.04 1.07 37.16
N TRP A 147 27.58 1.61 38.30
CA TRP A 147 26.49 1.02 39.06
C TRP A 147 25.11 1.28 38.43
N ASP A 148 24.93 2.38 37.67
CA ASP A 148 23.70 2.58 36.89
C ASP A 148 23.66 1.62 35.67
N ALA A 149 24.78 1.42 34.99
CA ALA A 149 24.88 0.39 33.92
C ALA A 149 24.54 -1.01 34.46
N TYR A 150 25.01 -1.34 35.63
CA TYR A 150 24.72 -2.63 36.26
C TYR A 150 23.24 -2.74 36.70
N ARG A 151 22.68 -1.68 37.26
CA ARG A 151 21.25 -1.65 37.58
C ARG A 151 20.38 -1.91 36.34
N ARG A 152 20.67 -1.20 35.22
CA ARG A 152 19.98 -1.40 33.94
C ARG A 152 20.13 -2.83 33.45
N PHE A 153 21.32 -3.39 33.51
CA PHE A 153 21.56 -4.78 33.13
C PHE A 153 20.74 -5.77 33.96
N VAL A 154 20.76 -5.65 35.30
CA VAL A 154 20.01 -6.57 36.17
C VAL A 154 18.50 -6.48 35.94
N ALA A 155 17.96 -5.28 35.72
CA ALA A 155 16.54 -5.11 35.40
C ALA A 155 16.20 -5.75 34.04
N MET A 156 16.94 -5.39 32.98
CA MET A 156 16.71 -5.91 31.62
C MET A 156 16.90 -7.43 31.53
N PHE A 157 17.98 -7.96 32.14
CA PHE A 157 18.22 -9.40 32.14
C PHE A 157 17.15 -10.13 32.95
N GLY A 158 16.74 -9.57 34.08
CA GLY A 158 15.67 -10.12 34.91
C GLY A 158 14.32 -10.18 34.17
N GLU A 159 14.01 -9.14 33.39
CA GLU A 159 12.80 -9.10 32.56
C GLU A 159 12.91 -10.07 31.38
N VAL A 160 13.90 -9.87 30.52
CA VAL A 160 13.99 -10.52 29.20
C VAL A 160 14.38 -12.00 29.32
N VAL A 161 15.33 -12.33 30.23
CA VAL A 161 15.91 -13.66 30.31
C VAL A 161 15.28 -14.50 31.42
N MET A 162 14.91 -13.86 32.53
CA MET A 162 14.41 -14.57 33.70
C MET A 162 12.88 -14.40 33.90
N GLY A 163 12.19 -13.63 33.04
CA GLY A 163 10.75 -13.55 32.96
C GLY A 163 10.08 -12.77 34.10
N VAL A 164 10.79 -11.87 34.77
CA VAL A 164 10.25 -11.01 35.82
C VAL A 164 9.58 -9.78 35.26
N GLU A 165 8.38 -9.44 35.70
CA GLU A 165 7.63 -8.28 35.18
C GLU A 165 8.40 -6.95 35.35
N ALA A 166 8.52 -6.17 34.28
CA ALA A 166 9.23 -4.88 34.23
C ALA A 166 8.78 -3.89 35.32
N ASP A 167 7.48 -3.75 35.55
CA ASP A 167 6.87 -2.86 36.54
C ASP A 167 7.42 -3.09 37.99
N ARG A 168 7.94 -4.26 38.26
CA ARG A 168 8.51 -4.58 39.56
C ARG A 168 9.86 -3.94 39.77
N PHE A 169 10.70 -3.93 38.72
CA PHE A 169 11.98 -3.23 38.75
C PHE A 169 11.76 -1.73 38.79
N GLU A 170 10.80 -1.22 38.03
CA GLU A 170 10.46 0.21 37.99
C GLU A 170 10.00 0.70 39.38
N ARG A 171 9.23 -0.07 40.10
CA ARG A 171 8.81 0.28 41.49
C ARG A 171 10.00 0.40 42.45
N ILE A 172 11.00 -0.50 42.35
CA ILE A 172 12.22 -0.39 43.18
C ILE A 172 12.95 0.90 42.84
N LEU A 173 13.13 1.22 41.54
CA LEU A 173 13.79 2.43 41.10
C LEU A 173 13.02 3.69 41.49
N ALA A 174 11.69 3.70 41.32
CA ALA A 174 10.82 4.82 41.69
C ALA A 174 10.91 5.11 43.21
N HIS A 175 10.97 4.06 44.07
CA HIS A 175 11.14 4.23 45.50
C HIS A 175 12.50 4.87 45.82
N ALA A 176 13.58 4.41 45.22
CA ALA A 176 14.90 5.01 45.42
C ALA A 176 14.97 6.47 44.95
N LYS A 177 14.31 6.80 43.84
CA LYS A 177 14.22 8.19 43.31
C LYS A 177 13.44 9.11 44.22
N ALA A 178 12.37 8.61 44.85
CA ALA A 178 11.57 9.38 45.79
C ALA A 178 12.36 9.82 47.06
N GLU A 179 13.50 9.19 47.32
CA GLU A 179 14.42 9.57 48.42
C GLU A 179 15.43 10.63 48.04
N THR A 180 15.49 11.05 46.76
CA THR A 180 16.38 12.09 46.27
C THR A 180 15.67 13.44 46.12
N GLU A 181 16.39 14.55 46.26
CA GLU A 181 15.79 15.89 46.14
C GLU A 181 15.24 16.24 44.79
N GLY A 182 15.80 15.67 43.68
CA GLY A 182 15.42 15.94 42.30
C GLY A 182 14.50 14.90 41.68
N GLY A 183 14.39 13.70 42.24
CA GLY A 183 13.51 12.63 41.77
C GLY A 183 13.89 12.01 40.43
N ARG A 184 15.10 12.27 39.89
CA ARG A 184 15.59 11.77 38.61
C ARG A 184 16.60 10.64 38.81
N ASP A 185 16.75 9.77 37.80
CA ASP A 185 17.75 8.69 37.79
C ASP A 185 19.16 9.24 37.99
N THR A 186 19.44 10.42 37.42
CA THR A 186 20.74 11.10 37.54
C THR A 186 21.07 11.59 38.94
N ASP A 187 20.08 11.68 39.83
CA ASP A 187 20.26 12.19 41.20
C ASP A 187 20.64 11.10 42.18
N LEU A 188 20.58 9.82 41.75
CA LEU A 188 20.96 8.66 42.57
C LEU A 188 22.51 8.57 42.67
N SER A 189 23.02 8.44 43.91
CA SER A 189 24.45 8.17 44.18
C SER A 189 24.84 6.73 43.84
N ALA A 190 26.13 6.45 43.70
CA ALA A 190 26.64 5.08 43.52
C ALA A 190 26.21 4.12 44.63
N ASP A 191 26.17 4.55 45.88
CA ASP A 191 25.74 3.69 47.01
C ASP A 191 24.23 3.39 46.94
N GLN A 192 23.42 4.36 46.55
CA GLN A 192 21.98 4.12 46.32
C GLN A 192 21.76 3.15 45.16
N LEU A 193 22.48 3.30 44.05
CA LEU A 193 22.41 2.38 42.90
C LEU A 193 22.86 0.95 43.28
N ARG A 194 23.90 0.80 44.13
CA ARG A 194 24.28 -0.50 44.73
C ARG A 194 23.13 -1.13 45.51
N ALA A 195 22.46 -0.34 46.31
CA ALA A 195 21.32 -0.80 47.08
C ALA A 195 20.14 -1.25 46.18
N VAL A 196 19.89 -0.50 45.10
CA VAL A 196 18.89 -0.85 44.07
C VAL A 196 19.25 -2.15 43.38
N VAL A 197 20.51 -2.35 42.91
CA VAL A 197 20.97 -3.59 42.33
C VAL A 197 20.75 -4.77 43.24
N ALA A 198 21.13 -4.63 44.53
CA ALA A 198 20.89 -5.69 45.53
C ALA A 198 19.42 -6.01 45.75
N GLN A 199 18.53 -5.01 45.63
CA GLN A 199 17.06 -5.22 45.69
C GLN A 199 16.55 -5.92 44.43
N CYS A 200 16.98 -5.53 43.26
CA CYS A 200 16.63 -6.17 41.98
C CYS A 200 17.07 -7.65 41.96
N LYS A 201 18.28 -7.97 42.41
CA LYS A 201 18.74 -9.37 42.50
C LYS A 201 17.87 -10.20 43.45
N ARG A 202 17.46 -9.62 44.60
CA ARG A 202 16.51 -10.28 45.51
C ARG A 202 15.13 -10.47 44.91
N LEU A 203 14.66 -9.52 44.14
CA LEU A 203 13.42 -9.65 43.39
C LEU A 203 13.52 -10.81 42.39
N VAL A 204 14.57 -10.85 41.58
CA VAL A 204 14.82 -11.95 40.64
C VAL A 204 14.80 -13.29 41.34
N PHE A 205 15.52 -13.46 42.45
CA PHE A 205 15.52 -14.69 43.24
C PHE A 205 14.13 -15.10 43.73
N GLY A 206 13.32 -14.15 44.17
CA GLY A 206 11.96 -14.40 44.66
C GLY A 206 10.99 -14.81 43.56
N GLU A 207 11.10 -14.26 42.38
CA GLU A 207 10.14 -14.47 41.28
C GLU A 207 10.55 -15.64 40.36
N SER A 208 11.83 -15.94 40.24
CA SER A 208 12.34 -17.04 39.39
C SER A 208 12.43 -18.40 40.10
N HIS A 209 11.49 -18.67 41.02
CA HIS A 209 11.44 -19.93 41.75
C HIS A 209 12.75 -20.29 42.50
N GLY A 210 13.46 -19.26 42.98
CA GLY A 210 14.71 -19.44 43.72
C GLY A 210 15.99 -19.53 42.84
N ALA A 211 15.89 -19.24 41.56
CA ALA A 211 17.06 -19.10 40.72
C ALA A 211 17.77 -17.77 41.01
N ALA A 212 19.06 -17.83 41.36
CA ALA A 212 19.84 -16.62 41.58
C ALA A 212 20.17 -15.93 40.24
N PHE A 213 20.34 -14.60 40.28
CA PHE A 213 20.89 -13.87 39.15
C PHE A 213 22.29 -14.39 38.82
N PRO A 214 22.58 -14.76 37.56
CA PRO A 214 23.86 -15.37 37.19
C PRO A 214 25.01 -14.36 37.33
N GLU A 215 26.04 -14.73 38.10
CA GLU A 215 27.23 -13.92 38.29
C GLU A 215 28.39 -14.30 37.30
N ASP A 216 28.27 -15.46 36.63
CA ASP A 216 29.22 -15.89 35.60
C ASP A 216 28.88 -15.24 34.24
N PRO A 217 29.73 -14.40 33.65
CA PRO A 217 29.47 -13.76 32.37
C PRO A 217 29.23 -14.75 31.21
N GLU A 218 29.94 -15.93 31.20
CA GLU A 218 29.70 -16.94 30.17
C GLU A 218 28.27 -17.53 30.28
N GLU A 219 27.77 -17.74 31.48
CA GLU A 219 26.42 -18.19 31.72
C GLU A 219 25.39 -17.11 31.29
N GLN A 220 25.64 -15.84 31.63
CA GLN A 220 24.83 -14.71 31.19
C GLN A 220 24.73 -14.68 29.64
N LEU A 221 25.85 -14.81 28.93
CA LEU A 221 25.86 -14.80 27.46
C LEU A 221 25.07 -15.98 26.87
N ARG A 222 25.24 -17.16 27.44
CA ARG A 222 24.53 -18.36 26.99
C ARG A 222 23.01 -18.19 27.16
N MET A 223 22.58 -17.72 28.33
CA MET A 223 21.16 -17.48 28.63
C MET A 223 20.58 -16.38 27.72
N ALA A 224 21.31 -15.31 27.46
CA ALA A 224 20.88 -14.22 26.60
C ALA A 224 20.70 -14.68 25.14
N ILE A 225 21.62 -15.50 24.60
CA ILE A 225 21.47 -16.07 23.25
C ILE A 225 20.22 -16.97 23.17
N SER A 226 19.98 -17.80 24.21
CA SER A 226 18.77 -18.62 24.27
C SER A 226 17.50 -17.78 24.31
N ALA A 227 17.45 -16.74 25.16
CA ALA A 227 16.30 -15.85 25.27
C ALA A 227 15.99 -15.12 23.94
N VAL A 228 17.01 -14.69 23.22
CA VAL A 228 16.83 -14.09 21.89
C VAL A 228 16.26 -15.11 20.89
N PHE A 229 16.71 -16.37 20.91
CA PHE A 229 16.12 -17.41 20.08
C PHE A 229 14.66 -17.69 20.45
N ASP A 230 14.35 -17.75 21.75
CA ASP A 230 12.98 -17.98 22.25
C ASP A 230 12.04 -16.83 21.91
N SER A 231 12.56 -15.60 21.85
CA SER A 231 11.76 -14.42 21.50
C SER A 231 11.17 -14.45 20.06
N TRP A 232 11.72 -15.30 19.17
CA TRP A 232 11.12 -15.56 17.85
C TRP A 232 9.70 -16.11 17.96
N ASP A 233 9.41 -16.87 19.00
CA ASP A 233 8.12 -17.52 19.22
C ASP A 233 7.21 -16.81 20.23
N ASN A 234 7.56 -15.60 20.68
CA ASN A 234 6.67 -14.81 21.50
C ASN A 234 5.43 -14.35 20.72
N ASP A 235 4.35 -14.03 21.41
CA ASP A 235 3.06 -13.70 20.81
C ASP A 235 3.14 -12.46 19.89
N ARG A 236 3.94 -11.46 20.27
CA ARG A 236 4.16 -10.24 19.47
C ARG A 236 4.83 -10.56 18.15
N ALA A 237 5.90 -11.36 18.18
CA ALA A 237 6.64 -11.75 16.98
C ALA A 237 5.79 -12.64 16.06
N ARG A 238 5.00 -13.57 16.62
CA ARG A 238 4.07 -14.41 15.84
C ARG A 238 2.96 -13.57 15.18
N ALA A 239 2.36 -12.64 15.92
CA ALA A 239 1.35 -11.73 15.38
C ALA A 239 1.93 -10.89 14.23
N TYR A 240 3.12 -10.31 14.42
CA TYR A 240 3.80 -9.52 13.40
C TYR A 240 4.08 -10.33 12.13
N ARG A 241 4.63 -11.55 12.27
CA ARG A 241 4.91 -12.43 11.12
C ARG A 241 3.64 -12.81 10.36
N ARG A 242 2.53 -13.06 11.05
CA ARG A 242 1.24 -13.35 10.43
C ARG A 242 0.76 -12.18 9.57
N VAL A 243 0.80 -10.96 10.12
CA VAL A 243 0.39 -9.74 9.39
C VAL A 243 1.29 -9.49 8.17
N HIS A 244 2.61 -9.67 8.34
CA HIS A 244 3.60 -9.41 7.28
C HIS A 244 3.93 -10.64 6.41
N ARG A 245 3.16 -11.74 6.54
CA ARG A 245 3.33 -12.99 5.76
C ARG A 245 4.78 -13.50 5.76
N THR A 246 5.47 -13.40 6.89
CA THR A 246 6.83 -13.93 7.07
C THR A 246 6.75 -15.38 7.51
N ALA A 247 7.48 -16.27 6.84
CA ALA A 247 7.49 -17.69 7.16
C ALA A 247 8.08 -17.96 8.55
N ASP A 248 7.54 -18.93 9.28
CA ASP A 248 7.95 -19.26 10.64
C ASP A 248 9.29 -20.00 10.73
N ASP A 249 9.75 -20.58 9.63
CA ASP A 249 10.98 -21.37 9.52
C ASP A 249 12.25 -20.54 9.22
N VAL A 250 12.12 -19.22 9.11
CA VAL A 250 13.25 -18.33 8.80
C VAL A 250 14.17 -18.12 10.01
N GLY A 251 13.65 -18.04 11.22
CA GLY A 251 14.41 -17.80 12.44
C GLY A 251 14.98 -16.39 12.58
N THR A 252 15.73 -16.16 13.65
CA THR A 252 16.45 -14.91 13.92
C THR A 252 17.93 -15.16 14.12
N GLY A 253 18.81 -14.29 13.59
CA GLY A 253 20.21 -14.24 14.00
C GLY A 253 20.35 -13.58 15.38
N VAL A 254 21.45 -13.86 16.08
CA VAL A 254 21.81 -13.17 17.32
C VAL A 254 23.10 -12.41 17.09
N THR A 255 23.03 -11.09 17.24
CA THR A 255 24.20 -10.22 17.13
C THR A 255 24.75 -9.95 18.53
N VAL A 256 25.99 -10.33 18.76
CA VAL A 256 26.76 -10.08 19.99
C VAL A 256 27.84 -9.06 19.66
N GLN A 257 27.80 -7.89 20.31
CA GLN A 257 28.63 -6.75 19.96
C GLN A 257 29.22 -6.07 21.19
N ALA A 258 30.47 -5.61 21.11
CA ALA A 258 31.08 -4.82 22.17
C ALA A 258 30.24 -3.56 22.45
N MET A 259 29.98 -3.29 23.72
CA MET A 259 29.30 -2.07 24.16
C MET A 259 30.20 -0.84 23.94
N VAL A 260 29.58 0.24 23.50
CA VAL A 260 30.08 1.62 23.51
C VAL A 260 29.07 2.50 24.22
N PHE A 261 29.54 3.50 24.92
CA PHE A 261 28.73 4.24 25.89
C PHE A 261 28.58 5.71 25.53
N GLY A 262 27.37 6.13 25.23
CA GLY A 262 27.02 7.53 25.02
C GLY A 262 26.81 8.33 26.31
N ASN A 263 26.89 7.67 27.49
CA ASN A 263 26.68 8.29 28.81
C ASN A 263 27.98 8.35 29.67
N MET A 264 29.13 8.45 29.01
CA MET A 264 30.42 8.58 29.71
C MET A 264 30.87 10.02 29.89
N GLY A 265 29.97 10.97 29.79
CA GLY A 265 30.33 12.41 29.95
C GLY A 265 29.70 13.28 28.86
N TRP A 266 29.99 14.55 28.88
CA TRP A 266 29.44 15.53 27.93
C TRP A 266 30.12 15.54 26.56
N ASP A 267 31.20 14.78 26.39
CA ASP A 267 31.83 14.43 25.12
C ASP A 267 31.34 13.14 24.51
N SER A 268 30.26 12.62 25.08
CA SER A 268 29.63 11.36 24.69
C SER A 268 28.14 11.59 24.43
N GLY A 269 27.57 10.80 23.53
CA GLY A 269 26.15 10.90 23.18
C GLY A 269 25.68 9.73 22.33
N THR A 270 24.39 9.66 22.05
CA THR A 270 23.80 8.66 21.17
C THR A 270 22.67 9.25 20.36
N GLY A 271 22.37 8.67 19.22
CA GLY A 271 21.31 9.21 18.36
C GLY A 271 20.93 8.28 17.20
N VAL A 272 19.95 8.76 16.47
CA VAL A 272 19.46 8.17 15.22
C VAL A 272 19.44 9.27 14.16
N ALA A 273 19.99 8.99 13.00
CA ALA A 273 19.99 9.97 11.91
C ALA A 273 19.85 9.29 10.53
N PHE A 274 19.27 10.03 9.62
CA PHE A 274 19.14 9.69 8.21
C PHE A 274 20.21 10.43 7.42
N THR A 275 20.77 9.79 6.40
CA THR A 275 21.76 10.41 5.51
C THR A 275 21.18 11.51 4.64
N ARG A 276 19.86 11.51 4.43
CA ARG A 276 19.05 12.60 3.84
C ARG A 276 17.76 12.76 4.61
N ASP A 277 17.11 13.91 4.49
CA ASP A 277 15.78 14.12 5.06
C ASP A 277 14.75 13.11 4.48
N PRO A 278 14.16 12.22 5.30
CA PRO A 278 13.24 11.20 4.83
C PRO A 278 11.87 11.74 4.39
N SER A 279 11.55 12.99 4.73
CA SER A 279 10.29 13.65 4.37
C SER A 279 10.40 14.39 3.05
N THR A 280 11.52 15.11 2.83
CA THR A 280 11.73 15.99 1.66
C THR A 280 12.70 15.44 0.63
N GLY A 281 13.54 14.48 1.00
CA GLY A 281 14.64 13.95 0.17
C GLY A 281 15.87 14.85 0.12
N GLU A 282 15.90 15.98 0.83
CA GLU A 282 17.04 16.89 0.83
C GLU A 282 18.31 16.24 1.35
N ARG A 283 19.43 16.54 0.69
CA ARG A 283 20.74 15.98 1.04
C ARG A 283 21.36 16.68 2.25
N VAL A 284 20.66 16.55 3.38
CA VAL A 284 21.08 17.04 4.70
C VAL A 284 20.93 15.91 5.70
N LEU A 285 21.88 15.83 6.66
CA LEU A 285 21.71 14.92 7.80
C LEU A 285 20.45 15.32 8.57
N PHE A 286 19.55 14.37 8.77
CA PHE A 286 18.29 14.57 9.47
C PHE A 286 18.18 13.56 10.61
N GLY A 287 17.84 14.03 11.82
CA GLY A 287 17.71 13.11 12.94
C GLY A 287 17.89 13.80 14.27
N GLU A 288 18.09 12.99 15.30
CA GLU A 288 18.09 13.43 16.70
C GLU A 288 19.19 12.75 17.49
N TYR A 289 19.71 13.46 18.51
CA TYR A 289 20.72 12.92 19.42
C TYR A 289 20.51 13.42 20.86
N LEU A 290 21.07 12.67 21.80
CA LEU A 290 21.14 13.05 23.22
C LEU A 290 22.59 13.00 23.69
N LEU A 291 23.05 14.06 24.37
CA LEU A 291 24.33 14.05 25.09
C LEU A 291 24.18 13.29 26.42
N ASN A 292 25.24 12.64 26.80
CA ASN A 292 25.37 11.89 28.05
C ASN A 292 24.14 10.98 28.26
N ALA A 293 23.85 10.11 27.27
CA ALA A 293 22.70 9.22 27.23
C ALA A 293 23.04 7.87 26.59
N GLN A 294 22.28 6.84 26.96
CA GLN A 294 22.29 5.54 26.25
C GLN A 294 21.20 5.49 25.20
N GLY A 295 21.31 4.54 24.21
CA GLY A 295 20.33 4.40 23.13
C GLY A 295 18.88 4.20 23.61
N GLU A 296 18.68 3.54 24.74
CA GLU A 296 17.36 3.38 25.37
C GLU A 296 16.70 4.71 25.73
N ASP A 297 17.49 5.69 26.16
CA ASP A 297 16.97 6.99 26.60
C ASP A 297 16.38 7.81 25.45
N VAL A 298 16.87 7.57 24.19
CA VAL A 298 16.31 8.15 22.97
C VAL A 298 14.97 7.51 22.61
N VAL A 299 14.90 6.18 22.69
CA VAL A 299 13.71 5.41 22.30
C VAL A 299 12.59 5.52 23.34
N ALA A 300 12.94 5.53 24.63
CA ALA A 300 11.97 5.59 25.72
C ALA A 300 11.32 6.96 25.91
N GLY A 301 11.81 8.02 25.23
CA GLY A 301 11.24 9.35 25.33
C GLY A 301 11.37 10.01 26.72
N THR A 302 12.28 9.52 27.55
CA THR A 302 12.49 10.02 28.93
C THR A 302 13.15 11.39 28.97
N ARG A 303 13.81 11.76 27.87
CA ARG A 303 14.48 13.05 27.65
C ARG A 303 14.16 13.55 26.27
N THR A 304 13.98 14.86 26.08
CA THR A 304 13.76 15.46 24.75
C THR A 304 15.07 15.46 23.97
N PRO A 305 15.16 14.76 22.83
CA PRO A 305 16.36 14.76 22.01
C PRO A 305 16.52 16.10 21.28
N LYS A 306 17.75 16.39 20.88
CA LYS A 306 18.12 17.57 20.08
C LYS A 306 18.22 17.23 18.61
N PRO A 307 17.89 18.16 17.70
CA PRO A 307 18.14 18.00 16.28
C PRO A 307 19.62 17.71 15.98
N ILE A 308 19.90 16.78 15.07
CA ILE A 308 21.27 16.37 14.72
C ILE A 308 22.14 17.55 14.26
N ALA A 309 21.56 18.60 13.70
CA ALA A 309 22.27 19.81 13.27
C ALA A 309 22.97 20.53 14.43
N GLU A 310 22.43 20.46 15.66
CA GLU A 310 23.06 21.07 16.84
C GLU A 310 24.33 20.35 17.29
N MET A 311 24.49 19.09 16.91
CA MET A 311 25.71 18.32 17.17
C MET A 311 26.96 18.94 16.55
N ALA A 312 26.82 19.73 15.46
CA ALA A 312 27.91 20.47 14.84
C ALA A 312 28.57 21.46 15.80
N ALA A 313 27.82 22.01 16.76
CA ALA A 313 28.32 22.95 17.76
C ALA A 313 28.85 22.24 19.02
N GLU A 314 28.20 21.13 19.42
CA GLU A 314 28.48 20.46 20.69
C GLU A 314 29.55 19.33 20.55
N LEU A 315 29.58 18.61 19.42
CA LEU A 315 30.50 17.53 19.11
C LEU A 315 31.01 17.66 17.67
N PRO A 316 31.74 18.75 17.31
CA PRO A 316 32.05 19.09 15.92
C PRO A 316 32.85 18.01 15.18
N GLU A 317 33.84 17.39 15.83
CA GLU A 317 34.64 16.31 15.21
C GLU A 317 33.80 15.07 14.88
N ALA A 318 32.92 14.67 15.79
CA ALA A 318 32.04 13.54 15.59
C ALA A 318 30.99 13.83 14.50
N PHE A 319 30.47 15.07 14.43
CA PHE A 319 29.54 15.49 13.38
C PHE A 319 30.21 15.48 12.00
N ASP A 320 31.43 16.00 11.87
CA ASP A 320 32.16 15.98 10.59
C ASP A 320 32.51 14.56 10.16
N GLN A 321 32.91 13.67 11.09
CA GLN A 321 33.06 12.23 10.81
C GLN A 321 31.75 11.60 10.32
N PHE A 322 30.63 11.94 10.95
CA PHE A 322 29.34 11.39 10.57
C PHE A 322 28.92 11.82 9.17
N ARG A 323 29.14 13.09 8.82
CA ARG A 323 28.84 13.62 7.48
C ARG A 323 29.65 12.91 6.39
N GLU A 324 30.92 12.62 6.62
CA GLU A 324 31.77 11.84 5.70
C GLU A 324 31.26 10.40 5.58
N ILE A 325 30.95 9.76 6.71
CA ILE A 325 30.42 8.40 6.77
C ILE A 325 29.09 8.29 6.07
N ALA A 326 28.20 9.26 6.19
CA ALA A 326 26.90 9.29 5.50
C ALA A 326 27.06 9.18 3.98
N GLY A 327 27.99 9.95 3.40
CA GLY A 327 28.32 9.85 1.97
C GLY A 327 28.87 8.47 1.58
N ARG A 328 29.72 7.87 2.41
CA ARG A 328 30.25 6.51 2.18
C ARG A 328 29.16 5.44 2.28
N LEU A 329 28.23 5.58 3.21
CA LEU A 329 27.07 4.68 3.35
C LEU A 329 26.17 4.76 2.10
N GLU A 330 25.82 5.96 1.62
CA GLU A 330 25.04 6.11 0.40
C GLU A 330 25.74 5.48 -0.82
N ALA A 331 27.05 5.68 -0.95
CA ALA A 331 27.84 5.08 -2.03
C ALA A 331 27.88 3.53 -1.92
N THR A 332 28.00 2.99 -0.71
CA THR A 332 28.09 1.54 -0.46
C THR A 332 26.76 0.83 -0.70
N TYR A 333 25.67 1.39 -0.16
CA TYR A 333 24.34 0.78 -0.27
C TYR A 333 23.55 1.30 -1.49
N GLY A 334 24.05 2.36 -2.12
CA GLY A 334 23.39 3.05 -3.22
C GLY A 334 22.03 3.65 -2.84
N ASP A 335 21.72 3.83 -1.56
CA ASP A 335 20.43 4.31 -1.06
C ASP A 335 20.58 5.08 0.25
N VAL A 336 19.57 5.91 0.56
CA VAL A 336 19.49 6.64 1.84
C VAL A 336 19.44 5.68 3.00
N GLN A 337 20.27 5.94 4.01
CA GLN A 337 20.39 5.10 5.18
C GLN A 337 19.83 5.77 6.43
N ASP A 338 19.21 4.97 7.27
CA ASP A 338 18.82 5.24 8.64
C ASP A 338 19.87 4.59 9.53
N VAL A 339 20.52 5.36 10.38
CA VAL A 339 21.74 5.01 11.10
C VAL A 339 21.56 5.23 12.58
N GLU A 340 21.78 4.19 13.37
CA GLU A 340 21.93 4.29 14.83
C GLU A 340 23.41 4.47 15.16
N PHE A 341 23.75 5.48 15.95
CA PHE A 341 25.12 5.80 16.29
C PHE A 341 25.32 6.15 17.77
N THR A 342 26.54 6.00 18.24
CA THR A 342 26.97 6.44 19.56
C THR A 342 28.32 7.16 19.43
N VAL A 343 28.46 8.27 20.16
CA VAL A 343 29.74 8.94 20.37
C VAL A 343 30.23 8.58 21.77
N GLU A 344 31.36 7.89 21.87
CA GLU A 344 32.03 7.58 23.12
C GLU A 344 33.33 8.40 23.22
N GLN A 345 33.38 9.36 24.14
CA GLN A 345 34.54 10.23 24.37
C GLN A 345 35.05 10.84 23.05
N GLY A 346 34.17 11.50 22.30
CA GLY A 346 34.47 12.17 21.03
C GLY A 346 34.62 11.23 19.82
N ARG A 347 34.64 9.92 20.00
CA ARG A 347 34.77 8.95 18.92
C ARG A 347 33.40 8.43 18.48
N LEU A 348 33.09 8.56 17.18
CA LEU A 348 31.86 8.06 16.57
C LEU A 348 31.91 6.56 16.32
N TRP A 349 30.81 5.88 16.63
CA TRP A 349 30.57 4.47 16.38
C TRP A 349 29.22 4.26 15.72
N LEU A 350 29.15 3.39 14.70
CA LEU A 350 27.92 2.99 14.04
C LEU A 350 27.42 1.67 14.66
N LEU A 351 26.18 1.68 15.14
CA LEU A 351 25.60 0.51 15.79
C LEU A 351 24.68 -0.30 14.88
N GLN A 352 24.06 0.36 13.90
CA GLN A 352 23.18 -0.25 12.94
C GLN A 352 22.98 0.67 11.74
N THR A 353 22.80 0.11 10.55
CA THR A 353 22.28 0.82 9.38
C THR A 353 21.17 0.02 8.72
N ARG A 354 20.22 0.72 8.13
CA ARG A 354 19.13 0.16 7.34
C ARG A 354 18.70 1.15 6.27
N THR A 355 18.10 0.65 5.18
CA THR A 355 17.49 1.52 4.19
C THR A 355 16.41 2.37 4.83
N ALA A 356 16.48 3.68 4.63
CA ALA A 356 15.56 4.64 5.21
C ALA A 356 14.14 4.47 4.66
N LYS A 357 13.14 4.40 5.55
CA LYS A 357 11.75 4.61 5.18
C LYS A 357 11.55 6.09 4.90
N ARG A 358 10.86 6.44 3.82
CA ARG A 358 10.72 7.81 3.35
C ARG A 358 9.36 8.07 2.73
N SER A 359 8.96 9.33 2.65
CA SER A 359 7.76 9.76 1.95
C SER A 359 7.84 9.46 0.44
N GLY A 360 6.71 9.45 -0.26
CA GLY A 360 6.68 9.30 -1.72
C GLY A 360 7.46 10.41 -2.43
N ALA A 361 7.34 11.64 -1.97
CA ALA A 361 8.07 12.79 -2.50
C ALA A 361 9.58 12.63 -2.35
N ALA A 362 10.04 12.27 -1.15
CA ALA A 362 11.45 12.01 -0.90
C ALA A 362 11.97 10.82 -1.72
N ALA A 363 11.16 9.77 -1.91
CA ALA A 363 11.54 8.61 -2.70
C ALA A 363 11.81 8.98 -4.17
N VAL A 364 10.93 9.77 -4.77
CA VAL A 364 11.08 10.25 -6.15
C VAL A 364 12.30 11.16 -6.28
N ARG A 365 12.41 12.18 -5.43
CA ARG A 365 13.53 13.13 -5.44
C ARG A 365 14.87 12.42 -5.27
N VAL A 366 15.00 11.58 -4.25
CA VAL A 366 16.23 10.81 -3.98
C VAL A 366 16.62 9.92 -5.16
N ALA A 367 15.64 9.25 -5.78
CA ALA A 367 15.90 8.39 -6.93
C ALA A 367 16.49 9.17 -8.11
N VAL A 368 15.95 10.36 -8.40
CA VAL A 368 16.43 11.23 -9.49
C VAL A 368 17.79 11.85 -9.15
N GLU A 369 17.97 12.40 -7.95
CA GLU A 369 19.23 13.00 -7.52
C GLU A 369 20.37 11.98 -7.51
N MET A 370 20.16 10.75 -7.00
CA MET A 370 21.19 9.71 -6.97
C MET A 370 21.62 9.23 -8.38
N VAL A 371 20.74 9.31 -9.37
CA VAL A 371 21.15 9.09 -10.78
C VAL A 371 22.01 10.24 -11.28
N ALA A 372 21.63 11.48 -11.00
CA ALA A 372 22.40 12.65 -11.35
C ALA A 372 23.80 12.68 -10.68
N GLU A 373 23.90 12.17 -9.45
CA GLU A 373 25.13 12.01 -8.69
C GLU A 373 25.98 10.80 -9.16
N GLY A 374 25.45 9.94 -10.05
CA GLY A 374 26.14 8.74 -10.52
C GLY A 374 26.22 7.59 -9.49
N VAL A 375 25.42 7.63 -8.44
CA VAL A 375 25.37 6.59 -7.38
C VAL A 375 24.60 5.36 -7.86
N ILE A 376 23.53 5.57 -8.63
CA ILE A 376 22.70 4.50 -9.19
C ILE A 376 22.39 4.75 -10.66
N ASP A 377 21.99 3.72 -11.38
CA ASP A 377 21.47 3.85 -12.74
C ASP A 377 19.95 4.12 -12.78
N ARG A 378 19.42 4.54 -13.93
CA ARG A 378 17.99 4.83 -14.13
C ARG A 378 17.10 3.63 -13.85
N ALA A 379 17.51 2.43 -14.24
CA ALA A 379 16.74 1.21 -14.00
C ALA A 379 16.62 0.91 -12.50
N THR A 380 17.67 1.14 -11.74
CA THR A 380 17.66 1.03 -10.29
C THR A 380 16.79 2.10 -9.65
N ALA A 381 16.84 3.35 -10.12
CA ALA A 381 15.99 4.44 -9.65
C ALA A 381 14.50 4.11 -9.84
N VAL A 382 14.10 3.65 -11.03
CA VAL A 382 12.72 3.22 -11.33
C VAL A 382 12.29 2.09 -10.38
N ARG A 383 13.11 1.04 -10.20
CA ARG A 383 12.78 -0.09 -9.31
C ARG A 383 12.64 0.27 -7.84
N ARG A 384 13.31 1.32 -7.36
CA ARG A 384 13.31 1.70 -5.94
C ARG A 384 12.09 2.44 -5.49
N VAL A 385 11.47 3.21 -6.36
CA VAL A 385 10.23 3.92 -6.04
C VAL A 385 9.09 2.92 -6.18
N SER A 386 8.48 2.55 -5.05
CA SER A 386 7.32 1.67 -5.10
C SER A 386 6.14 2.37 -5.79
N PRO A 387 5.37 1.66 -6.63
CA PRO A 387 4.21 2.28 -7.29
C PRO A 387 3.22 2.90 -6.31
N GLY A 388 2.96 2.25 -5.16
CA GLY A 388 2.08 2.78 -4.12
C GLY A 388 2.59 4.05 -3.43
N ALA A 389 3.90 4.34 -3.48
CA ALA A 389 4.43 5.59 -2.94
C ALA A 389 3.98 6.82 -3.74
N LEU A 390 3.54 6.65 -4.99
CA LEU A 390 3.06 7.73 -5.83
C LEU A 390 1.64 8.19 -5.45
N ASP A 391 0.82 7.33 -4.83
CA ASP A 391 -0.55 7.70 -4.44
C ASP A 391 -0.58 8.97 -3.58
N GLY A 392 0.34 9.10 -2.62
CA GLY A 392 0.44 10.30 -1.78
C GLY A 392 0.89 11.57 -2.52
N LEU A 393 1.42 11.46 -3.75
CA LEU A 393 1.82 12.59 -4.58
C LEU A 393 0.72 13.09 -5.52
N LEU A 394 -0.32 12.30 -5.71
CA LEU A 394 -1.36 12.55 -6.71
C LEU A 394 -2.61 13.20 -6.09
N HIS A 395 -2.71 13.17 -4.77
CA HIS A 395 -3.87 13.66 -4.04
C HIS A 395 -3.47 14.68 -2.98
N PRO A 396 -4.35 15.65 -2.65
CA PRO A 396 -4.16 16.50 -1.48
C PRO A 396 -4.00 15.66 -0.22
N THR A 397 -3.17 16.09 0.71
CA THR A 397 -2.95 15.42 2.00
C THR A 397 -3.24 16.38 3.16
N VAL A 398 -3.64 15.84 4.30
CA VAL A 398 -3.74 16.65 5.53
C VAL A 398 -2.32 17.09 5.92
N ASP A 399 -2.19 18.35 6.33
CA ASP A 399 -0.92 18.86 6.84
C ASP A 399 -0.52 18.08 8.11
N PRO A 400 0.62 17.38 8.13
CA PRO A 400 1.03 16.58 9.29
C PRO A 400 1.28 17.41 10.56
N ASP A 401 1.56 18.71 10.40
CA ASP A 401 1.80 19.64 11.51
C ASP A 401 0.51 20.29 12.03
N ALA A 402 -0.65 19.97 11.44
CA ALA A 402 -1.93 20.52 11.86
C ALA A 402 -2.45 19.84 13.14
N ASP A 403 -2.88 20.64 14.09
CA ASP A 403 -3.63 20.14 15.25
C ASP A 403 -5.05 19.73 14.81
N ALA A 404 -5.40 18.46 14.95
CA ALA A 404 -6.64 17.91 14.43
C ALA A 404 -7.30 16.95 15.43
N THR A 405 -8.60 17.13 15.63
CA THR A 405 -9.43 16.23 16.44
C THR A 405 -10.00 15.13 15.57
N VAL A 406 -9.64 13.87 15.84
CA VAL A 406 -10.17 12.70 15.15
C VAL A 406 -11.57 12.39 15.69
N VAL A 407 -12.56 12.37 14.81
CA VAL A 407 -13.96 12.00 15.13
C VAL A 407 -14.17 10.51 15.04
N ALA A 408 -13.61 9.88 14.01
CA ALA A 408 -13.65 8.44 13.78
C ALA A 408 -12.56 8.00 12.81
N GLU A 409 -12.30 6.71 12.78
CA GLU A 409 -11.42 6.07 11.80
C GLU A 409 -12.18 4.97 11.05
N GLY A 410 -11.84 4.77 9.79
CA GLY A 410 -12.37 3.74 8.91
C GLY A 410 -11.33 3.26 7.90
N LEU A 411 -11.77 2.57 6.88
CA LEU A 411 -10.90 2.07 5.82
C LEU A 411 -10.52 3.20 4.86
N PRO A 412 -9.25 3.36 4.48
CA PRO A 412 -8.77 4.34 3.51
C PRO A 412 -9.19 3.93 2.08
N ALA A 413 -10.46 4.17 1.76
CA ALA A 413 -11.11 3.61 0.57
C ALA A 413 -10.75 4.33 -0.73
N SER A 414 -10.52 5.64 -0.69
CA SER A 414 -9.98 6.43 -1.80
C SER A 414 -9.04 7.50 -1.26
N PRO A 415 -7.80 7.61 -1.77
CA PRO A 415 -6.79 8.51 -1.22
C PRO A 415 -7.15 9.97 -1.44
N GLY A 416 -6.51 10.85 -0.67
CA GLY A 416 -6.67 12.29 -0.71
C GLY A 416 -7.26 12.86 0.57
N ALA A 417 -7.19 14.18 0.70
CA ALA A 417 -7.79 14.92 1.79
C ALA A 417 -8.68 16.04 1.26
N ALA A 418 -9.88 16.14 1.78
CA ALA A 418 -10.82 17.20 1.40
C ALA A 418 -11.60 17.71 2.61
N GLN A 419 -12.05 18.95 2.50
CA GLN A 419 -12.81 19.66 3.53
C GLN A 419 -14.16 20.07 2.98
N GLY A 420 -15.21 19.82 3.73
CA GLY A 420 -16.57 20.23 3.34
C GLY A 420 -17.53 20.25 4.50
N ARG A 421 -18.72 20.80 4.25
CA ARG A 421 -19.81 20.77 5.19
C ARG A 421 -20.50 19.40 5.17
N ALA A 422 -20.78 18.85 6.33
CA ALA A 422 -21.43 17.55 6.46
C ALA A 422 -22.87 17.61 5.90
N VAL A 423 -23.21 16.70 4.99
CA VAL A 423 -24.56 16.47 4.49
C VAL A 423 -24.88 14.97 4.58
N PHE A 424 -26.16 14.64 4.78
CA PHE A 424 -26.53 13.27 5.15
C PHE A 424 -27.44 12.58 4.11
N THR A 425 -27.77 13.27 3.01
CA THR A 425 -28.48 12.69 1.87
C THR A 425 -27.84 13.17 0.57
N ALA A 426 -28.00 12.39 -0.49
CA ALA A 426 -27.49 12.71 -1.81
C ALA A 426 -28.12 14.00 -2.37
N ASP A 427 -29.44 14.14 -2.22
CA ASP A 427 -30.17 15.33 -2.64
C ASP A 427 -29.72 16.61 -1.91
N ALA A 428 -29.41 16.49 -0.60
CA ALA A 428 -28.85 17.59 0.17
C ALA A 428 -27.47 18.02 -0.32
N ALA A 429 -26.64 17.07 -0.76
CA ALA A 429 -25.33 17.36 -1.34
C ALA A 429 -25.45 18.15 -2.63
N GLU A 430 -26.30 17.69 -3.55
CA GLU A 430 -26.55 18.38 -4.83
C GLU A 430 -27.18 19.76 -4.62
N ALA A 431 -28.20 19.87 -3.76
CA ALA A 431 -28.87 21.12 -3.46
C ALA A 431 -27.92 22.16 -2.84
N ALA A 432 -27.06 21.77 -1.91
CA ALA A 432 -26.11 22.68 -1.28
C ALA A 432 -25.06 23.20 -2.27
N VAL A 433 -24.57 22.36 -3.17
CA VAL A 433 -23.63 22.75 -4.23
C VAL A 433 -24.32 23.66 -5.25
N ALA A 434 -25.53 23.34 -5.69
CA ALA A 434 -26.33 24.16 -6.62
C ALA A 434 -26.68 25.53 -6.02
N ALA A 435 -26.91 25.61 -4.71
CA ALA A 435 -27.14 26.86 -3.99
C ALA A 435 -25.87 27.70 -3.75
N GLY A 436 -24.68 27.15 -4.07
CA GLY A 436 -23.38 27.82 -3.84
C GLY A 436 -22.96 27.87 -2.37
N GLU A 437 -23.47 26.96 -1.52
CA GLU A 437 -23.16 26.93 -0.08
C GLU A 437 -21.73 26.44 0.23
N GLY A 438 -20.98 26.03 -0.80
CA GLY A 438 -19.58 25.58 -0.72
C GLY A 438 -19.41 24.06 -0.80
N PRO A 439 -18.21 23.56 -0.58
CA PRO A 439 -17.92 22.13 -0.66
C PRO A 439 -18.65 21.35 0.44
N VAL A 440 -19.14 20.16 0.09
CA VAL A 440 -19.85 19.27 1.02
C VAL A 440 -19.17 17.91 1.15
N VAL A 441 -19.27 17.32 2.33
CA VAL A 441 -18.89 15.93 2.63
C VAL A 441 -20.17 15.12 2.78
N LEU A 442 -20.36 14.14 1.91
CA LEU A 442 -21.51 13.24 1.98
C LEU A 442 -21.24 12.15 3.05
N VAL A 443 -22.08 12.12 4.07
CA VAL A 443 -22.01 11.14 5.17
C VAL A 443 -23.21 10.23 5.12
N ARG A 444 -22.99 8.94 4.92
CA ARG A 444 -24.06 7.94 4.81
C ARG A 444 -23.82 6.75 5.76
N GLN A 445 -24.88 6.02 6.07
CA GLN A 445 -24.73 4.71 6.71
C GLN A 445 -24.01 3.73 5.76
N GLU A 446 -24.47 3.67 4.52
CA GLU A 446 -23.92 3.00 3.34
C GLU A 446 -24.42 3.73 2.11
N THR A 447 -23.74 3.63 0.97
CA THR A 447 -24.23 4.23 -0.29
C THR A 447 -24.78 3.16 -1.22
N SER A 448 -25.75 3.57 -2.04
CA SER A 448 -26.34 2.79 -3.14
C SER A 448 -26.11 3.53 -4.47
N PRO A 449 -26.40 2.93 -5.62
CA PRO A 449 -26.40 3.62 -6.91
C PRO A 449 -27.26 4.90 -6.94
N ASP A 450 -28.32 4.96 -6.16
CA ASP A 450 -29.19 6.15 -6.05
C ASP A 450 -28.47 7.35 -5.41
N ASP A 451 -27.42 7.14 -4.63
CA ASP A 451 -26.61 8.18 -4.03
C ASP A 451 -25.55 8.78 -4.99
N PHE A 452 -25.44 8.28 -6.23
CA PHE A 452 -24.37 8.66 -7.17
C PHE A 452 -24.31 10.17 -7.43
N HIS A 453 -25.45 10.83 -7.66
CA HIS A 453 -25.50 12.29 -7.89
C HIS A 453 -24.95 13.09 -6.71
N GLY A 454 -25.28 12.69 -5.48
CA GLY A 454 -24.71 13.29 -4.27
C GLY A 454 -23.22 13.00 -4.09
N MET A 455 -22.76 11.82 -4.51
CA MET A 455 -21.32 11.49 -4.49
C MET A 455 -20.53 12.33 -5.49
N VAL A 456 -21.08 12.61 -6.66
CA VAL A 456 -20.50 13.50 -7.68
C VAL A 456 -20.41 14.93 -7.18
N ALA A 457 -21.43 15.41 -6.48
CA ALA A 457 -21.47 16.76 -5.92
C ALA A 457 -20.51 16.93 -4.71
N ALA A 458 -20.23 15.85 -3.98
CA ALA A 458 -19.44 15.91 -2.77
C ALA A 458 -17.92 15.93 -3.04
N VAL A 459 -17.18 16.72 -2.24
CA VAL A 459 -15.70 16.73 -2.26
C VAL A 459 -15.07 15.57 -1.49
N ALA A 460 -15.84 14.89 -0.66
CA ALA A 460 -15.44 13.65 0.02
C ALA A 460 -16.66 12.83 0.43
N VAL A 461 -16.47 11.52 0.59
CA VAL A 461 -17.51 10.57 0.99
C VAL A 461 -17.09 9.83 2.26
N VAL A 462 -18.02 9.70 3.20
CA VAL A 462 -17.85 8.96 4.44
C VAL A 462 -18.99 7.97 4.61
N THR A 463 -18.67 6.71 4.88
CA THR A 463 -19.68 5.70 5.21
C THR A 463 -19.39 4.99 6.53
N ALA A 464 -20.43 4.76 7.33
CA ALA A 464 -20.32 3.99 8.56
C ALA A 464 -20.18 2.49 8.30
N ARG A 465 -20.66 2.01 7.16
CA ARG A 465 -20.55 0.62 6.72
C ARG A 465 -19.96 0.53 5.31
N GLY A 466 -19.47 -0.65 4.98
CA GLY A 466 -18.88 -0.95 3.68
C GLY A 466 -17.37 -1.18 3.74
N GLY A 467 -16.88 -2.01 2.85
CA GLY A 467 -15.45 -2.34 2.71
C GLY A 467 -14.80 -1.52 1.58
N MET A 468 -13.55 -1.87 1.28
CA MET A 468 -12.75 -1.29 0.18
C MET A 468 -13.35 -1.53 -1.21
N THR A 469 -14.32 -2.41 -1.34
CA THR A 469 -15.04 -2.75 -2.59
C THR A 469 -16.50 -2.30 -2.58
N SER A 470 -16.96 -1.63 -1.53
CA SER A 470 -18.31 -1.09 -1.46
C SER A 470 -18.56 -0.07 -2.58
N HIS A 471 -19.83 0.19 -2.88
CA HIS A 471 -20.23 1.19 -3.87
C HIS A 471 -19.55 2.54 -3.61
N ALA A 472 -19.57 3.02 -2.36
CA ALA A 472 -18.88 4.25 -1.96
C ALA A 472 -17.39 4.23 -2.35
N ALA A 473 -16.69 3.17 -1.99
CA ALA A 473 -15.25 3.04 -2.21
C ALA A 473 -14.88 3.03 -3.70
N VAL A 474 -15.66 2.30 -4.49
CA VAL A 474 -15.39 2.12 -5.92
C VAL A 474 -15.69 3.38 -6.71
N VAL A 475 -16.86 3.97 -6.49
CA VAL A 475 -17.26 5.20 -7.18
C VAL A 475 -16.33 6.36 -6.80
N ALA A 476 -16.07 6.54 -5.51
CA ALA A 476 -15.17 7.60 -5.05
C ALA A 476 -13.76 7.45 -5.62
N ARG A 477 -13.23 6.22 -5.66
CA ARG A 477 -11.93 5.94 -6.26
C ARG A 477 -11.92 6.18 -7.77
N GLY A 478 -12.99 5.85 -8.46
CA GLY A 478 -13.16 6.14 -9.89
C GLY A 478 -13.12 7.64 -10.18
N MET A 479 -13.71 8.44 -9.32
CA MET A 479 -13.77 9.92 -9.44
C MET A 479 -12.54 10.64 -8.83
N GLY A 480 -11.64 9.92 -8.13
CA GLY A 480 -10.55 10.56 -7.38
C GLY A 480 -11.01 11.35 -6.16
N THR A 481 -12.21 11.11 -5.67
CA THR A 481 -12.79 11.75 -4.49
C THR A 481 -12.31 11.04 -3.23
N PRO A 482 -11.76 11.74 -2.22
CA PRO A 482 -11.39 11.15 -0.96
C PRO A 482 -12.55 10.40 -0.31
N CYS A 483 -12.28 9.16 0.16
CA CYS A 483 -13.31 8.34 0.78
C CYS A 483 -12.80 7.57 1.98
N VAL A 484 -13.56 7.64 3.07
CA VAL A 484 -13.39 6.77 4.26
C VAL A 484 -14.63 5.89 4.37
N ALA A 485 -14.44 4.57 4.21
CA ALA A 485 -15.53 3.60 4.28
C ALA A 485 -15.43 2.76 5.56
N GLY A 486 -16.58 2.23 6.02
CA GLY A 486 -16.60 1.32 7.15
C GLY A 486 -16.15 1.92 8.48
N ALA A 487 -16.41 3.19 8.72
CA ALA A 487 -16.15 3.84 9.99
C ALA A 487 -17.20 3.43 11.04
N GLU A 488 -17.06 2.22 11.58
CA GLU A 488 -18.09 1.57 12.42
C GLU A 488 -18.42 2.32 13.72
N ALA A 489 -17.54 3.20 14.18
CA ALA A 489 -17.79 4.07 15.33
C ALA A 489 -18.89 5.11 15.05
N LEU A 490 -19.14 5.43 13.76
CA LEU A 490 -20.15 6.41 13.36
C LEU A 490 -21.57 5.86 13.56
N ARG A 491 -22.42 6.71 14.13
CA ARG A 491 -23.86 6.51 14.19
C ARG A 491 -24.52 7.64 13.37
N VAL A 492 -24.90 7.34 12.14
CA VAL A 492 -25.48 8.28 11.19
C VAL A 492 -27.01 8.28 11.34
N ASP A 493 -27.59 9.44 11.62
CA ASP A 493 -29.04 9.68 11.66
C ASP A 493 -29.38 10.70 10.57
N ALA A 494 -29.63 10.20 9.36
CA ALA A 494 -29.91 11.05 8.21
C ALA A 494 -31.23 11.85 8.38
N ALA A 495 -32.22 11.31 9.09
CA ALA A 495 -33.50 11.98 9.33
C ALA A 495 -33.37 13.21 10.24
N GLN A 496 -32.41 13.17 11.17
CA GLN A 496 -32.10 14.31 12.04
C GLN A 496 -30.90 15.12 11.57
N GLY A 497 -30.30 14.76 10.44
CA GLY A 497 -29.16 15.47 9.86
C GLY A 497 -27.95 15.50 10.79
N ARG A 498 -27.58 14.36 11.42
CA ARG A 498 -26.46 14.30 12.37
C ARG A 498 -25.74 12.96 12.37
N LEU A 499 -24.48 13.00 12.78
CA LEU A 499 -23.72 11.81 13.18
C LEU A 499 -23.20 11.95 14.62
N THR A 500 -22.94 10.83 15.27
CA THR A 500 -22.28 10.76 16.58
C THR A 500 -21.19 9.70 16.56
N ALA A 501 -20.04 9.99 17.17
CA ALA A 501 -18.93 9.04 17.37
C ALA A 501 -18.07 9.50 18.55
N ASP A 502 -17.69 8.61 19.43
CA ASP A 502 -16.72 8.81 20.52
C ASP A 502 -16.92 10.11 21.34
N GLY A 503 -18.19 10.46 21.62
CA GLY A 503 -18.54 11.66 22.37
C GLY A 503 -18.64 12.93 21.54
N HIS A 504 -18.33 12.90 20.25
CA HIS A 504 -18.52 13.99 19.31
C HIS A 504 -19.87 13.90 18.63
N THR A 505 -20.47 15.06 18.34
CA THR A 505 -21.69 15.18 17.55
C THR A 505 -21.44 16.18 16.44
N VAL A 506 -21.68 15.78 15.20
CA VAL A 506 -21.60 16.64 14.00
C VAL A 506 -23.00 16.74 13.41
N VAL A 507 -23.45 17.95 13.14
CA VAL A 507 -24.75 18.23 12.52
C VAL A 507 -24.60 18.72 11.07
N ALA A 508 -25.67 18.69 10.33
CA ALA A 508 -25.67 19.19 8.95
C ALA A 508 -25.15 20.63 8.89
N GLY A 509 -24.20 20.88 7.99
CA GLY A 509 -23.53 22.16 7.82
C GLY A 509 -22.24 22.34 8.64
N ASP A 510 -21.94 21.47 9.60
CA ASP A 510 -20.63 21.48 10.30
C ASP A 510 -19.50 21.06 9.35
N TRP A 511 -18.32 21.65 9.56
CA TRP A 511 -17.16 21.31 8.75
C TRP A 511 -16.52 20.00 9.20
N LEU A 512 -16.21 19.17 8.22
CA LEU A 512 -15.41 17.97 8.35
C LEU A 512 -14.22 18.02 7.38
N THR A 513 -13.11 17.46 7.80
CA THR A 513 -11.99 17.13 6.92
C THR A 513 -11.87 15.60 6.85
N VAL A 514 -11.88 15.07 5.65
CA VAL A 514 -11.77 13.63 5.38
C VAL A 514 -10.36 13.34 4.86
N ASP A 515 -9.62 12.49 5.56
CA ASP A 515 -8.32 11.99 5.15
C ASP A 515 -8.47 10.56 4.62
N GLY A 516 -8.78 10.45 3.35
CA GLY A 516 -8.96 9.17 2.66
C GLY A 516 -7.68 8.37 2.48
N ALA A 517 -6.51 8.99 2.69
CA ALA A 517 -5.23 8.29 2.62
C ALA A 517 -4.93 7.49 3.91
N THR A 518 -5.33 8.01 5.07
CA THR A 518 -5.11 7.38 6.37
C THR A 518 -6.39 6.76 6.97
N GLY A 519 -7.57 7.06 6.41
CA GLY A 519 -8.85 6.59 6.91
C GLY A 519 -9.41 7.42 8.08
N ARG A 520 -8.92 8.66 8.30
CA ARG A 520 -9.34 9.50 9.42
C ARG A 520 -10.42 10.50 9.00
N ILE A 521 -11.37 10.72 9.89
CA ILE A 521 -12.41 11.74 9.80
C ILE A 521 -12.13 12.76 10.90
N LEU A 522 -11.86 14.00 10.52
CA LEU A 522 -11.38 15.05 11.39
C LEU A 522 -12.44 16.15 11.54
N LEU A 523 -12.56 16.70 12.75
CA LEU A 523 -13.50 17.76 13.04
C LEU A 523 -12.97 19.11 12.51
N GLY A 524 -13.84 19.86 11.83
CA GLY A 524 -13.53 21.20 11.36
C GLY A 524 -12.72 21.24 10.06
N GLN A 525 -12.18 22.41 9.75
CA GLN A 525 -11.32 22.66 8.60
C GLN A 525 -9.86 22.47 9.00
N VAL A 526 -9.28 21.31 8.70
CA VAL A 526 -7.88 21.03 8.96
C VAL A 526 -7.05 21.37 7.72
N PRO A 527 -5.95 22.13 7.82
CA PRO A 527 -5.13 22.50 6.68
C PRO A 527 -4.72 21.30 5.82
N THR A 528 -4.79 21.47 4.50
CA THR A 528 -4.36 20.46 3.52
C THR A 528 -3.26 21.02 2.63
N ARG A 529 -2.34 20.14 2.20
CA ARG A 529 -1.29 20.45 1.22
C ARG A 529 -1.71 19.92 -0.14
N GLN A 530 -1.70 20.77 -1.16
CA GLN A 530 -2.00 20.37 -2.54
C GLN A 530 -0.82 19.56 -3.11
N PRO A 531 -1.09 18.56 -3.96
CA PRO A 531 -0.05 17.81 -4.62
C PRO A 531 0.70 18.70 -5.63
N THR A 532 2.01 18.64 -5.60
CA THR A 532 2.87 19.29 -6.60
C THR A 532 3.69 18.21 -7.30
N LEU A 533 3.35 17.94 -8.56
CA LEU A 533 4.13 17.07 -9.43
C LEU A 533 5.31 17.88 -9.95
N GLY A 534 6.45 17.76 -9.29
CA GLY A 534 7.69 18.47 -9.66
C GLY A 534 8.42 17.81 -10.83
N ASP A 535 9.52 18.45 -11.28
CA ASP A 535 10.35 17.97 -12.40
C ASP A 535 10.92 16.56 -12.15
N ASP A 536 11.22 16.23 -10.89
CA ASP A 536 11.72 14.91 -10.52
C ASP A 536 10.69 13.81 -10.80
N PHE A 537 9.41 14.08 -10.54
CA PHE A 537 8.34 13.15 -10.87
C PHE A 537 8.26 12.91 -12.38
N HIS A 538 8.28 13.97 -13.18
CA HIS A 538 8.25 13.85 -14.65
C HIS A 538 9.48 13.13 -15.19
N THR A 539 10.65 13.38 -14.61
CA THR A 539 11.91 12.71 -14.93
C THR A 539 11.83 11.21 -14.66
N LEU A 540 11.39 10.81 -13.46
CA LEU A 540 11.23 9.40 -13.09
C LEU A 540 10.22 8.69 -14.00
N MET A 541 9.06 9.33 -14.26
CA MET A 541 8.02 8.78 -15.11
C MET A 541 8.47 8.65 -16.56
N GLY A 542 9.31 9.58 -17.06
CA GLY A 542 9.95 9.47 -18.36
C GLY A 542 10.85 8.24 -18.47
N TRP A 543 11.65 7.97 -17.43
CA TRP A 543 12.48 6.74 -17.41
C TRP A 543 11.63 5.46 -17.31
N ALA A 544 10.50 5.50 -16.60
CA ALA A 544 9.56 4.38 -16.55
C ALA A 544 8.96 4.08 -17.94
N ASP A 545 8.59 5.13 -18.70
CA ASP A 545 8.03 4.98 -20.03
C ASP A 545 9.05 4.44 -21.05
N GLU A 546 10.35 4.76 -20.89
CA GLU A 546 11.42 4.23 -21.77
C GLU A 546 11.55 2.69 -21.66
N VAL A 547 11.19 2.09 -20.53
CA VAL A 547 11.42 0.66 -20.28
C VAL A 547 10.17 -0.20 -20.30
N ARG A 548 8.97 0.36 -20.02
CA ARG A 548 7.74 -0.42 -20.03
C ARG A 548 7.36 -0.87 -21.44
N ARG A 549 6.81 -2.07 -21.57
CA ARG A 549 6.20 -2.58 -22.80
C ARG A 549 4.69 -2.36 -22.84
N LEU A 550 4.06 -2.52 -21.68
CA LEU A 550 2.61 -2.44 -21.50
C LEU A 550 2.13 -0.99 -21.64
N GLY A 551 1.19 -0.73 -22.56
CA GLY A 551 0.53 0.56 -22.67
C GLY A 551 -0.34 0.86 -21.44
N VAL A 552 -0.51 2.12 -21.08
CA VAL A 552 -1.37 2.53 -19.96
C VAL A 552 -2.41 3.53 -20.45
N ARG A 553 -3.68 3.11 -20.38
CA ARG A 553 -4.86 3.93 -20.70
C ARG A 553 -5.63 4.29 -19.45
N ALA A 554 -6.61 5.16 -19.58
CA ALA A 554 -7.49 5.52 -18.47
C ALA A 554 -8.94 5.08 -18.69
N ASN A 555 -9.65 4.89 -17.58
CA ASN A 555 -11.11 4.84 -17.56
C ASN A 555 -11.60 6.27 -17.31
N ALA A 556 -12.29 6.86 -18.28
CA ALA A 556 -12.77 8.23 -18.19
C ALA A 556 -14.11 8.37 -18.92
N ASP A 557 -15.08 8.95 -18.24
CA ASP A 557 -16.46 9.02 -18.69
C ASP A 557 -16.88 10.47 -19.02
N THR A 558 -16.04 11.45 -18.63
CA THR A 558 -16.22 12.88 -18.88
C THR A 558 -15.01 13.48 -19.61
N PRO A 559 -15.17 14.64 -20.29
CA PRO A 559 -14.05 15.37 -20.89
C PRO A 559 -12.99 15.81 -19.88
N GLU A 560 -13.40 16.14 -18.66
CA GLU A 560 -12.55 16.57 -17.54
C GLU A 560 -11.67 15.40 -17.05
N ASP A 561 -12.25 14.22 -16.89
CA ASP A 561 -11.52 13.00 -16.52
C ASP A 561 -10.50 12.63 -17.61
N ALA A 562 -10.92 12.76 -18.88
CA ALA A 562 -10.06 12.50 -20.02
C ALA A 562 -8.85 13.46 -20.06
N ALA A 563 -9.08 14.75 -19.79
CA ALA A 563 -8.02 15.75 -19.72
C ALA A 563 -7.05 15.47 -18.56
N THR A 564 -7.57 15.09 -17.38
CA THR A 564 -6.80 14.70 -16.21
C THR A 564 -5.97 13.46 -16.50
N ALA A 565 -6.56 12.43 -17.12
CA ALA A 565 -5.86 11.22 -17.52
C ALA A 565 -4.70 11.52 -18.47
N ARG A 566 -4.93 12.39 -19.45
CA ARG A 566 -3.87 12.82 -20.39
C ARG A 566 -2.73 13.55 -19.67
N ALA A 567 -3.04 14.41 -18.73
CA ALA A 567 -2.05 15.13 -17.92
C ALA A 567 -1.18 14.16 -17.10
N PHE A 568 -1.75 13.06 -16.61
CA PHE A 568 -1.01 11.98 -15.95
C PHE A 568 -0.29 11.01 -16.88
N GLY A 569 -0.39 11.23 -18.21
CA GLY A 569 0.34 10.46 -19.22
C GLY A 569 -0.39 9.21 -19.69
N ALA A 570 -1.71 9.18 -19.65
CA ALA A 570 -2.49 8.12 -20.29
C ALA A 570 -2.32 8.14 -21.82
N GLU A 571 -2.20 6.95 -22.42
CA GLU A 571 -2.03 6.75 -23.85
C GLU A 571 -3.35 6.51 -24.60
N GLY A 572 -4.46 6.92 -23.98
CA GLY A 572 -5.82 6.82 -24.50
C GLY A 572 -6.84 6.53 -23.41
N ILE A 573 -8.07 6.37 -23.83
CA ILE A 573 -9.16 5.86 -22.98
C ILE A 573 -9.35 4.37 -23.28
N GLY A 574 -9.25 3.52 -22.26
CA GLY A 574 -9.50 2.09 -22.36
C GLY A 574 -10.91 1.68 -21.99
N LEU A 575 -11.64 2.56 -21.30
CA LEU A 575 -13.04 2.41 -20.99
C LEU A 575 -13.70 3.79 -20.82
N CYS A 576 -14.68 4.07 -21.65
CA CYS A 576 -15.68 5.12 -21.44
C CYS A 576 -17.04 4.43 -21.27
N ARG A 577 -17.66 4.61 -20.08
CA ARG A 577 -18.95 4.04 -19.73
C ARG A 577 -20.05 4.99 -20.15
N THR A 578 -20.85 4.58 -21.13
CA THR A 578 -21.88 5.46 -21.69
C THR A 578 -23.08 5.68 -20.76
N GLU A 579 -23.29 4.81 -19.79
CA GLU A 579 -24.31 4.95 -18.77
C GLU A 579 -24.13 6.19 -17.90
N HIS A 580 -22.88 6.53 -17.56
CA HIS A 580 -22.59 7.70 -16.73
C HIS A 580 -22.94 9.03 -17.43
N MET A 581 -23.04 9.03 -18.76
CA MET A 581 -23.46 10.19 -19.54
C MET A 581 -24.95 10.50 -19.38
N PHE A 582 -25.76 9.57 -18.84
CA PHE A 582 -27.21 9.72 -18.72
C PHE A 582 -27.67 10.17 -17.34
N PHE A 583 -26.75 10.39 -16.39
CA PHE A 583 -27.08 11.00 -15.11
C PHE A 583 -27.16 12.53 -15.24
N GLY A 584 -28.11 13.13 -14.52
CA GLY A 584 -28.51 14.55 -14.60
C GLY A 584 -29.96 14.68 -15.03
N ASP A 585 -30.68 15.65 -14.47
CA ASP A 585 -32.17 15.75 -14.50
C ASP A 585 -32.79 15.61 -15.88
N GLU A 586 -32.35 16.40 -16.87
CA GLU A 586 -32.90 16.33 -18.24
C GLU A 586 -32.56 15.01 -18.93
N ARG A 587 -31.38 14.50 -18.72
CA ARG A 587 -30.87 13.26 -19.37
C ARG A 587 -31.57 12.03 -18.78
N LEU A 588 -31.73 12.02 -17.45
CA LEU A 588 -32.40 10.94 -16.73
C LEU A 588 -33.91 10.91 -17.08
N ALA A 589 -34.55 12.03 -17.22
CA ALA A 589 -35.94 12.13 -17.69
C ALA A 589 -36.10 11.51 -19.08
N ALA A 590 -35.28 11.89 -20.05
CA ALA A 590 -35.30 11.30 -21.40
C ALA A 590 -34.97 9.82 -21.43
N MET A 591 -34.03 9.35 -20.54
CA MET A 591 -33.71 7.94 -20.40
C MET A 591 -34.92 7.16 -19.84
N ARG A 592 -35.61 7.70 -18.84
CA ARG A 592 -36.83 7.13 -18.29
C ARG A 592 -37.92 7.03 -19.33
N GLU A 593 -38.13 8.08 -20.16
CA GLU A 593 -39.06 8.04 -21.29
C GLU A 593 -38.71 6.92 -22.28
N MET A 594 -37.44 6.75 -22.60
CA MET A 594 -36.98 5.70 -23.49
C MET A 594 -37.26 4.29 -22.92
N ILE A 595 -37.00 4.10 -21.61
CA ILE A 595 -37.21 2.81 -20.92
C ILE A 595 -38.71 2.44 -20.84
N LEU A 596 -39.58 3.45 -20.58
CA LEU A 596 -41.01 3.29 -20.37
C LEU A 596 -41.79 3.34 -21.67
N ALA A 597 -41.14 3.54 -22.82
CA ALA A 597 -41.80 3.69 -24.13
C ALA A 597 -42.55 2.44 -24.56
N ASP A 598 -43.78 2.59 -24.95
CA ASP A 598 -44.59 1.53 -25.55
C ASP A 598 -44.26 1.41 -27.05
N GLY A 599 -43.32 0.52 -27.36
CA GLY A 599 -42.90 0.16 -28.72
C GLY A 599 -41.74 0.99 -29.29
N ALA A 600 -41.20 0.53 -30.43
CA ALA A 600 -39.98 1.07 -31.04
C ALA A 600 -40.10 2.55 -31.42
N GLY A 601 -41.22 2.99 -31.99
CA GLY A 601 -41.40 4.38 -32.43
C GLY A 601 -41.40 5.43 -31.30
N ALA A 602 -41.99 5.09 -30.14
CA ALA A 602 -41.94 5.95 -28.96
C ALA A 602 -40.53 5.96 -28.37
N ARG A 603 -39.84 4.82 -28.35
CA ARG A 603 -38.43 4.70 -27.88
C ARG A 603 -37.47 5.50 -28.76
N GLU A 604 -37.61 5.43 -30.08
CA GLU A 604 -36.82 6.25 -31.00
C GLU A 604 -37.06 7.74 -30.81
N ALA A 605 -38.29 8.16 -30.42
CA ALA A 605 -38.58 9.57 -30.13
C ALA A 605 -37.78 10.05 -28.90
N ALA A 606 -37.76 9.29 -27.83
CA ALA A 606 -36.96 9.59 -26.64
C ALA A 606 -35.42 9.55 -26.94
N LEU A 607 -34.96 8.56 -27.71
CA LEU A 607 -33.58 8.46 -28.13
C LEU A 607 -33.09 9.65 -28.96
N ARG A 608 -33.98 10.29 -29.77
CA ARG A 608 -33.65 11.52 -30.48
C ARG A 608 -33.33 12.70 -29.56
N THR A 609 -33.88 12.72 -28.34
CA THR A 609 -33.52 13.71 -27.32
C THR A 609 -32.14 13.45 -26.70
N LEU A 610 -31.81 12.18 -26.49
CA LEU A 610 -30.54 11.78 -25.93
C LEU A 610 -29.33 11.92 -26.87
N LEU A 611 -29.57 11.71 -28.20
CA LEU A 611 -28.50 11.73 -29.20
C LEU A 611 -27.61 12.98 -29.18
N PRO A 612 -28.13 14.23 -29.21
CA PRO A 612 -27.29 15.41 -29.24
C PRO A 612 -26.50 15.60 -27.94
N LEU A 613 -27.03 15.15 -26.81
CA LEU A 613 -26.35 15.22 -25.50
C LEU A 613 -25.14 14.29 -25.48
N GLN A 614 -25.33 13.03 -25.87
CA GLN A 614 -24.27 12.06 -25.89
C GLN A 614 -23.20 12.38 -26.97
N ARG A 615 -23.62 12.93 -28.12
CA ARG A 615 -22.71 13.43 -29.15
C ARG A 615 -21.80 14.55 -28.62
N ALA A 616 -22.31 15.45 -27.79
CA ALA A 616 -21.54 16.52 -27.19
C ALA A 616 -20.49 15.97 -26.21
N ASP A 617 -20.85 14.98 -25.40
CA ASP A 617 -19.93 14.31 -24.46
C ASP A 617 -18.79 13.59 -25.20
N PHE A 618 -19.10 12.80 -26.21
CA PHE A 618 -18.09 12.15 -27.05
C PHE A 618 -17.17 13.15 -27.74
N ALA A 619 -17.71 14.25 -28.27
CA ALA A 619 -16.90 15.29 -28.89
C ALA A 619 -15.91 15.92 -27.87
N GLY A 620 -16.34 16.14 -26.64
CA GLY A 620 -15.48 16.61 -25.57
C GLY A 620 -14.34 15.64 -25.25
N ILE A 621 -14.65 14.36 -25.11
CA ILE A 621 -13.65 13.30 -24.82
C ILE A 621 -12.66 13.18 -26.01
N PHE A 622 -13.12 13.18 -27.25
CA PHE A 622 -12.24 13.11 -28.44
C PHE A 622 -11.29 14.30 -28.50
N ARG A 623 -11.76 15.53 -28.19
CA ARG A 623 -10.89 16.71 -28.13
C ARG A 623 -9.83 16.60 -27.06
N ALA A 624 -10.20 16.10 -25.88
CA ALA A 624 -9.25 15.88 -24.79
C ALA A 624 -8.19 14.85 -25.17
N MET A 625 -8.53 13.84 -25.99
CA MET A 625 -7.69 12.72 -26.39
C MET A 625 -7.15 12.84 -27.84
N ASP A 626 -6.91 14.04 -28.32
CA ASP A 626 -6.36 14.28 -29.67
C ASP A 626 -5.15 13.37 -29.97
N GLY A 627 -5.24 12.57 -31.05
CA GLY A 627 -4.23 11.61 -31.50
C GLY A 627 -4.20 10.29 -30.73
N LEU A 628 -5.04 10.10 -29.73
CA LEU A 628 -5.06 8.93 -28.87
C LEU A 628 -6.35 8.11 -29.04
N PRO A 629 -6.30 6.76 -28.84
CA PRO A 629 -7.48 5.91 -28.96
C PRO A 629 -8.48 6.14 -27.82
N VAL A 630 -9.76 6.08 -28.14
CA VAL A 630 -10.85 6.17 -27.18
C VAL A 630 -11.78 4.96 -27.34
N THR A 631 -11.75 4.08 -26.34
CA THR A 631 -12.62 2.89 -26.29
C THR A 631 -13.93 3.26 -25.60
N VAL A 632 -15.03 3.22 -26.32
CA VAL A 632 -16.38 3.53 -25.84
C VAL A 632 -17.16 2.23 -25.68
N ARG A 633 -17.58 1.93 -24.45
CA ARG A 633 -18.47 0.81 -24.15
C ARG A 633 -19.92 1.21 -24.42
N LEU A 634 -20.64 0.41 -25.20
CA LEU A 634 -22.07 0.58 -25.38
C LEU A 634 -22.80 0.35 -24.06
N LEU A 635 -24.05 0.82 -23.97
CA LEU A 635 -24.87 0.76 -22.76
C LEU A 635 -24.87 -0.65 -22.14
N ASP A 636 -24.45 -0.72 -20.88
CA ASP A 636 -24.27 -2.00 -20.18
C ASP A 636 -25.28 -2.28 -19.07
N PRO A 637 -25.63 -1.34 -18.15
CA PRO A 637 -26.44 -1.69 -16.99
C PRO A 637 -27.88 -2.04 -17.35
N PRO A 638 -28.58 -2.78 -16.49
CA PRO A 638 -30.02 -3.04 -16.64
C PRO A 638 -30.83 -1.73 -16.63
N LEU A 639 -31.88 -1.67 -17.43
CA LEU A 639 -32.67 -0.45 -17.60
C LEU A 639 -33.34 0.06 -16.31
N HIS A 640 -33.65 -0.84 -15.37
CA HIS A 640 -34.31 -0.46 -14.13
C HIS A 640 -33.43 0.39 -13.21
N GLU A 641 -32.09 0.38 -13.37
CA GLU A 641 -31.17 1.25 -12.60
C GLU A 641 -31.38 2.75 -12.86
N PHE A 642 -31.98 3.10 -13.99
CA PHE A 642 -32.36 4.48 -14.30
C PHE A 642 -33.74 4.87 -13.80
N LEU A 643 -34.50 3.94 -13.23
CA LEU A 643 -35.87 4.16 -12.75
C LEU A 643 -35.88 4.47 -11.25
N PRO A 644 -36.90 5.21 -10.76
CA PRO A 644 -36.98 5.45 -9.31
C PRO A 644 -37.13 4.16 -8.51
N GLY A 645 -36.61 4.13 -7.31
CA GLY A 645 -36.77 3.00 -6.40
C GLY A 645 -38.21 2.72 -6.03
N LEU A 646 -38.59 1.44 -5.87
CA LEU A 646 -39.95 1.06 -5.48
C LEU A 646 -40.37 1.70 -4.15
N LEU A 647 -39.45 1.82 -3.19
CA LEU A 647 -39.74 2.48 -1.90
C LEU A 647 -40.03 3.96 -2.09
N GLU A 648 -39.29 4.66 -2.89
CA GLU A 648 -39.48 6.06 -3.23
C GLU A 648 -40.85 6.28 -3.87
N LEU A 649 -41.23 5.42 -4.82
CA LEU A 649 -42.55 5.47 -5.45
C LEU A 649 -43.69 5.17 -4.47
N HIS A 650 -43.47 4.27 -3.52
CA HIS A 650 -44.42 4.01 -2.44
C HIS A 650 -44.61 5.22 -1.53
N ASP A 651 -43.52 5.88 -1.13
CA ASP A 651 -43.54 7.07 -0.28
C ASP A 651 -44.27 8.23 -1.02
N ARG A 652 -43.88 8.49 -2.26
CA ARG A 652 -44.55 9.48 -3.11
C ARG A 652 -46.06 9.23 -3.24
N LEU A 653 -46.43 7.96 -3.42
CA LEU A 653 -47.86 7.58 -3.47
C LEU A 653 -48.58 7.78 -2.14
N ALA A 654 -47.87 7.55 -1.01
CA ALA A 654 -48.40 7.77 0.32
C ALA A 654 -48.57 9.27 0.60
N GLU A 655 -47.59 10.09 0.25
CA GLU A 655 -47.63 11.54 0.36
C GLU A 655 -48.76 12.14 -0.50
N THR A 656 -48.90 11.68 -1.77
CA THR A 656 -49.99 12.12 -2.66
C THR A 656 -51.37 11.76 -2.10
N LYS A 657 -51.52 10.57 -1.49
CA LYS A 657 -52.76 10.17 -0.81
C LYS A 657 -53.06 11.03 0.41
N LEU A 658 -52.01 11.40 1.18
CA LEU A 658 -52.17 12.29 2.31
C LEU A 658 -52.54 13.71 1.85
N GLY A 659 -51.92 14.21 0.77
CA GLY A 659 -52.24 15.46 0.12
C GLY A 659 -53.69 15.53 -0.35
N LEU A 660 -54.25 14.43 -0.87
CA LEU A 660 -55.69 14.36 -1.25
C LEU A 660 -56.64 14.63 -0.08
N GLN A 661 -56.28 14.25 1.14
CA GLN A 661 -57.07 14.52 2.35
C GLN A 661 -57.01 15.99 2.77
N GLN A 662 -55.99 16.74 2.33
CA GLN A 662 -55.74 18.11 2.66
C GLN A 662 -56.05 19.09 1.52
N ALA A 663 -56.49 18.61 0.36
CA ALA A 663 -56.71 19.40 -0.84
C ALA A 663 -57.76 20.48 -0.58
N ALA A 664 -57.42 21.75 -0.86
CA ALA A 664 -58.26 22.89 -0.62
C ALA A 664 -59.19 23.23 -1.82
N SER A 665 -58.93 22.67 -3.01
CA SER A 665 -59.73 22.92 -4.23
C SER A 665 -59.94 21.66 -5.06
N LEU A 666 -60.98 21.66 -5.91
CA LEU A 666 -61.21 20.59 -6.89
C LEU A 666 -60.01 20.42 -7.86
N ALA A 667 -59.41 21.51 -8.28
CA ALA A 667 -58.25 21.51 -9.16
C ALA A 667 -57.03 20.83 -8.50
N ASP A 668 -56.82 21.03 -7.19
CA ASP A 668 -55.76 20.34 -6.43
C ASP A 668 -56.07 18.83 -6.30
N MET A 669 -57.37 18.48 -6.10
CA MET A 669 -57.76 17.08 -6.05
C MET A 669 -57.52 16.37 -7.39
N ASP A 670 -57.94 16.99 -8.51
CA ASP A 670 -57.74 16.42 -9.84
C ASP A 670 -56.24 16.20 -10.14
N ARG A 671 -55.41 17.21 -9.86
CA ARG A 671 -53.94 17.08 -10.02
C ARG A 671 -53.37 15.93 -9.18
N LEU A 672 -53.69 15.85 -7.89
CA LEU A 672 -53.19 14.81 -6.99
C LEU A 672 -53.72 13.40 -7.39
N LEU A 673 -54.94 13.31 -7.98
CA LEU A 673 -55.42 12.05 -8.52
C LEU A 673 -54.64 11.61 -9.75
N ASP A 674 -54.28 12.53 -10.63
CA ASP A 674 -53.48 12.29 -11.80
C ASP A 674 -52.04 11.88 -11.38
N ASP A 675 -51.45 12.57 -10.39
CA ASP A 675 -50.17 12.23 -9.81
C ASP A 675 -50.19 10.84 -9.19
N ALA A 676 -51.24 10.48 -8.45
CA ALA A 676 -51.39 9.14 -7.87
C ALA A 676 -51.58 8.04 -8.95
N ALA A 677 -52.27 8.35 -10.03
CA ALA A 677 -52.45 7.43 -11.16
C ALA A 677 -51.11 7.20 -11.88
N THR A 678 -50.37 8.27 -12.12
CA THR A 678 -49.04 8.24 -12.74
C THR A 678 -48.06 7.47 -11.90
N ALA A 679 -47.96 7.74 -10.59
CA ALA A 679 -47.08 7.02 -9.68
C ALA A 679 -47.40 5.52 -9.62
N ARG A 680 -48.68 5.13 -9.64
CA ARG A 680 -49.08 3.72 -9.69
C ARG A 680 -48.69 3.03 -11.00
N ALA A 681 -48.90 3.72 -12.12
CA ALA A 681 -48.54 3.19 -13.44
C ALA A 681 -47.04 2.96 -13.54
N LEU A 682 -46.25 3.93 -13.08
CA LEU A 682 -44.79 3.85 -13.02
C LEU A 682 -44.34 2.71 -12.12
N MET A 683 -44.89 2.59 -10.92
CA MET A 683 -44.58 1.49 -9.99
C MET A 683 -44.84 0.12 -10.60
N GLN A 684 -45.97 -0.07 -11.31
CA GLN A 684 -46.28 -1.32 -12.02
C GLN A 684 -45.27 -1.62 -13.16
N GLN A 685 -44.75 -0.60 -13.81
CA GLN A 685 -43.74 -0.75 -14.85
C GLN A 685 -42.37 -1.09 -14.24
N VAL A 686 -41.98 -0.43 -13.14
CA VAL A 686 -40.75 -0.74 -12.40
C VAL A 686 -40.79 -2.16 -11.86
N GLU A 687 -41.91 -2.59 -11.26
CA GLU A 687 -42.08 -3.99 -10.81
C GLU A 687 -41.95 -5.02 -11.94
N ARG A 688 -42.44 -4.70 -13.15
CA ARG A 688 -42.26 -5.59 -14.32
C ARG A 688 -40.85 -5.67 -14.85
N LEU A 689 -40.10 -4.58 -14.75
CA LEU A 689 -38.69 -4.48 -15.20
C LEU A 689 -37.70 -4.95 -14.14
N HIS A 690 -38.13 -5.03 -12.88
CA HIS A 690 -37.27 -5.45 -11.77
C HIS A 690 -36.88 -6.91 -11.95
N GLU A 691 -35.57 -7.13 -12.01
CA GLU A 691 -34.95 -8.44 -12.12
C GLU A 691 -34.49 -8.92 -10.74
N GLN A 692 -34.63 -10.22 -10.47
CA GLN A 692 -34.14 -10.80 -9.20
C GLN A 692 -32.62 -10.85 -9.12
N ASN A 693 -31.95 -10.93 -10.24
CA ASN A 693 -30.49 -10.86 -10.35
C ASN A 693 -30.10 -10.01 -11.56
N PRO A 694 -30.05 -8.68 -11.39
CA PRO A 694 -29.74 -7.74 -12.46
C PRO A 694 -28.42 -7.99 -13.17
N MET A 695 -27.42 -8.46 -12.43
CA MET A 695 -26.07 -8.69 -12.96
C MET A 695 -26.04 -9.80 -14.03
N LEU A 696 -26.97 -10.73 -13.97
CA LEU A 696 -27.14 -11.84 -14.93
C LEU A 696 -28.32 -11.70 -15.87
N GLY A 697 -29.01 -10.57 -15.80
CA GLY A 697 -30.26 -10.29 -16.48
C GLY A 697 -30.14 -9.67 -17.87
N LEU A 698 -31.12 -8.80 -18.20
CA LEU A 698 -31.22 -8.08 -19.48
C LEU A 698 -30.36 -6.82 -19.46
N ARG A 699 -29.11 -6.95 -19.79
CA ARG A 699 -28.13 -5.86 -19.88
C ARG A 699 -27.19 -6.09 -21.04
N GLY A 700 -26.35 -5.08 -21.33
CA GLY A 700 -25.26 -5.15 -22.29
C GLY A 700 -25.74 -5.53 -23.71
N CYS A 701 -25.03 -6.45 -24.37
CA CYS A 701 -25.36 -6.89 -25.71
C CYS A 701 -26.76 -7.52 -25.81
N ARG A 702 -27.28 -8.11 -24.72
CA ARG A 702 -28.66 -8.67 -24.68
C ARG A 702 -29.69 -7.59 -24.85
N LEU A 703 -29.47 -6.42 -24.26
CA LEU A 703 -30.29 -5.23 -24.40
C LEU A 703 -30.24 -4.71 -25.85
N GLY A 704 -29.04 -4.61 -26.44
CA GLY A 704 -28.85 -4.17 -27.81
C GLY A 704 -29.49 -5.11 -28.85
N LEU A 705 -29.55 -6.41 -28.57
CA LEU A 705 -30.26 -7.39 -29.40
C LEU A 705 -31.78 -7.22 -29.37
N LEU A 706 -32.35 -6.92 -28.20
CA LEU A 706 -33.81 -6.73 -28.05
C LEU A 706 -34.28 -5.35 -28.49
N TYR A 707 -33.44 -4.33 -28.30
CA TYR A 707 -33.72 -2.93 -28.61
C TYR A 707 -32.58 -2.32 -29.44
N PRO A 708 -32.42 -2.75 -30.70
CA PRO A 708 -31.29 -2.35 -31.57
C PRO A 708 -31.25 -0.84 -31.84
N GLU A 709 -32.36 -0.13 -31.67
CA GLU A 709 -32.46 1.33 -31.77
C GLU A 709 -31.56 2.05 -30.75
N ILE A 710 -31.29 1.44 -29.57
CA ILE A 710 -30.36 1.99 -28.58
C ILE A 710 -28.92 1.96 -29.12
N THR A 711 -28.47 0.80 -29.60
CA THR A 711 -27.15 0.65 -30.23
C THR A 711 -27.00 1.59 -31.44
N ARG A 712 -28.05 1.71 -32.29
CA ARG A 712 -28.04 2.62 -33.46
C ARG A 712 -27.87 4.08 -33.02
N MET A 713 -28.59 4.51 -32.00
CA MET A 713 -28.46 5.88 -31.49
C MET A 713 -27.09 6.17 -30.95
N GLN A 714 -26.53 5.28 -30.10
CA GLN A 714 -25.18 5.46 -29.51
C GLN A 714 -24.09 5.46 -30.59
N ALA A 715 -24.13 4.52 -31.53
CA ALA A 715 -23.19 4.46 -32.65
C ALA A 715 -23.28 5.75 -33.50
N ARG A 716 -24.49 6.23 -33.80
CA ARG A 716 -24.69 7.47 -34.55
C ARG A 716 -24.11 8.67 -33.81
N ALA A 717 -24.41 8.83 -32.52
CA ALA A 717 -23.85 9.91 -31.71
C ALA A 717 -22.32 9.91 -31.70
N LEU A 718 -21.71 8.73 -31.57
CA LEU A 718 -20.27 8.54 -31.56
C LEU A 718 -19.62 8.92 -32.90
N PHE A 719 -20.13 8.42 -34.02
CA PHE A 719 -19.55 8.71 -35.33
C PHE A 719 -19.80 10.16 -35.80
N GLU A 720 -20.97 10.73 -35.48
CA GLU A 720 -21.21 12.14 -35.72
C GLU A 720 -20.25 13.03 -34.92
N ALA A 721 -20.02 12.73 -33.61
CA ALA A 721 -19.06 13.43 -32.79
C ALA A 721 -17.63 13.30 -33.33
N ALA A 722 -17.24 12.10 -33.73
CA ALA A 722 -15.91 11.85 -34.31
C ALA A 722 -15.67 12.69 -35.59
N LEU A 723 -16.65 12.74 -36.50
CA LEU A 723 -16.54 13.54 -37.71
C LEU A 723 -16.56 15.04 -37.44
N ASP A 724 -17.37 15.53 -36.48
CA ASP A 724 -17.37 16.93 -36.08
C ASP A 724 -15.99 17.36 -35.58
N VAL A 725 -15.41 16.58 -34.71
CA VAL A 725 -14.12 16.87 -34.07
C VAL A 725 -12.97 16.70 -35.09
N GLN A 726 -13.06 15.73 -36.01
CA GLN A 726 -12.14 15.60 -37.12
C GLN A 726 -12.17 16.84 -38.05
N ALA A 727 -13.35 17.39 -38.30
CA ALA A 727 -13.48 18.61 -39.10
C ALA A 727 -12.82 19.82 -38.42
N ASP A 728 -12.73 19.84 -37.10
CA ASP A 728 -11.99 20.84 -36.32
C ASP A 728 -10.45 20.59 -36.35
N GLY A 729 -9.98 19.57 -37.03
CA GLY A 729 -8.55 19.25 -37.21
C GLY A 729 -7.95 18.32 -36.12
N VAL A 730 -8.78 17.73 -35.26
CA VAL A 730 -8.37 16.78 -34.22
C VAL A 730 -8.27 15.35 -34.79
N ALA A 731 -7.21 14.63 -34.48
CA ALA A 731 -7.06 13.23 -34.87
C ALA A 731 -7.84 12.32 -33.92
N VAL A 732 -8.84 11.61 -34.44
CA VAL A 732 -9.72 10.75 -33.62
C VAL A 732 -9.54 9.26 -33.96
N HIS A 733 -9.51 8.41 -32.93
CA HIS A 733 -9.36 6.96 -33.05
C HIS A 733 -10.41 6.25 -32.20
N PRO A 734 -11.68 6.16 -32.68
CA PRO A 734 -12.76 5.52 -31.94
C PRO A 734 -12.61 3.99 -31.90
N GLU A 735 -12.86 3.41 -30.76
CA GLU A 735 -12.95 1.97 -30.54
C GLU A 735 -14.30 1.66 -29.88
N VAL A 736 -15.17 0.93 -30.56
CA VAL A 736 -16.51 0.58 -30.06
C VAL A 736 -16.45 -0.78 -29.37
N MET A 737 -16.81 -0.82 -28.10
CA MET A 737 -16.76 -2.02 -27.27
C MET A 737 -18.16 -2.53 -26.92
N VAL A 738 -18.48 -3.74 -27.35
CA VAL A 738 -19.74 -4.43 -27.03
C VAL A 738 -19.59 -5.15 -25.69
N PRO A 739 -20.38 -4.80 -24.65
CA PRO A 739 -20.30 -5.42 -23.33
C PRO A 739 -21.03 -6.77 -23.26
N LEU A 740 -20.68 -7.59 -22.27
CA LEU A 740 -21.38 -8.79 -21.82
C LEU A 740 -21.56 -9.89 -22.89
N VAL A 741 -20.68 -9.94 -23.87
CA VAL A 741 -20.73 -10.95 -24.93
C VAL A 741 -20.42 -12.33 -24.36
N SER A 742 -21.30 -13.29 -24.61
CA SER A 742 -21.16 -14.70 -24.22
C SER A 742 -20.95 -15.63 -25.41
N VAL A 743 -21.50 -15.29 -26.60
CA VAL A 743 -21.39 -16.06 -27.83
C VAL A 743 -21.01 -15.16 -29.00
N ALA A 744 -20.27 -15.74 -29.96
CA ALA A 744 -19.78 -14.99 -31.15
C ALA A 744 -20.93 -14.33 -31.95
N ALA A 745 -22.12 -14.94 -32.01
CA ALA A 745 -23.27 -14.39 -32.72
C ALA A 745 -23.76 -13.07 -32.13
N GLU A 746 -23.67 -12.84 -30.82
CA GLU A 746 -24.05 -11.58 -30.18
C GLU A 746 -23.16 -10.45 -30.67
N LEU A 747 -21.84 -10.70 -30.74
CA LEU A 747 -20.89 -9.70 -31.23
C LEU A 747 -21.03 -9.48 -32.75
N ALA A 748 -21.31 -10.55 -33.52
CA ALA A 748 -21.52 -10.44 -34.96
C ALA A 748 -22.73 -9.55 -35.27
N ASP A 749 -23.85 -9.72 -34.56
CA ASP A 749 -25.06 -8.92 -34.73
C ASP A 749 -24.83 -7.46 -34.36
N GLN A 750 -24.36 -7.20 -33.13
CA GLN A 750 -24.12 -5.83 -32.66
C GLN A 750 -23.03 -5.10 -33.47
N GLY A 751 -21.99 -5.83 -33.86
CA GLY A 751 -20.95 -5.29 -34.74
C GLY A 751 -21.45 -4.95 -36.14
N ALA A 752 -22.43 -5.69 -36.67
CA ALA A 752 -23.09 -5.38 -37.94
C ALA A 752 -23.91 -4.09 -37.83
N VAL A 753 -24.69 -3.93 -36.75
CA VAL A 753 -25.45 -2.69 -36.48
C VAL A 753 -24.54 -1.47 -36.40
N VAL A 754 -23.40 -1.58 -35.65
CA VAL A 754 -22.44 -0.46 -35.52
C VAL A 754 -21.85 -0.08 -36.87
N ARG A 755 -21.45 -1.06 -37.70
CA ARG A 755 -20.84 -0.81 -39.02
C ARG A 755 -21.85 -0.27 -40.03
N GLU A 756 -23.11 -0.71 -39.99
CA GLU A 756 -24.20 -0.16 -40.80
C GLU A 756 -24.42 1.32 -40.48
N VAL A 757 -24.54 1.68 -39.18
CA VAL A 757 -24.71 3.07 -38.76
C VAL A 757 -23.50 3.94 -39.14
N ALA A 758 -22.29 3.41 -39.00
CA ALA A 758 -21.09 4.10 -39.44
C ALA A 758 -21.13 4.44 -40.94
N ALA A 759 -21.50 3.45 -41.79
CA ALA A 759 -21.59 3.63 -43.23
C ALA A 759 -22.65 4.68 -43.58
N ASP A 760 -23.81 4.67 -42.93
CA ASP A 760 -24.89 5.66 -43.11
C ASP A 760 -24.39 7.08 -42.75
N VAL A 761 -23.79 7.26 -41.58
CA VAL A 761 -23.26 8.55 -41.13
C VAL A 761 -22.14 9.06 -42.03
N PHE A 762 -21.23 8.19 -42.46
CA PHE A 762 -20.15 8.56 -43.36
C PHE A 762 -20.64 8.97 -44.76
N ALA A 763 -21.65 8.27 -45.30
CA ALA A 763 -22.28 8.65 -46.52
C ALA A 763 -23.03 9.98 -46.42
N GLU A 764 -23.78 10.24 -45.34
CA GLU A 764 -24.48 11.50 -45.05
C GLU A 764 -23.53 12.70 -44.95
N ARG A 765 -22.35 12.49 -44.33
CA ARG A 765 -21.38 13.53 -44.02
C ARG A 765 -20.29 13.70 -45.11
N GLY A 766 -20.13 12.70 -45.99
CA GLY A 766 -19.10 12.70 -47.04
C GLY A 766 -17.66 12.64 -46.49
N ALA A 767 -17.49 12.09 -45.27
CA ALA A 767 -16.19 11.92 -44.60
C ALA A 767 -16.18 10.61 -43.83
N GLU A 768 -15.00 10.05 -43.60
CA GLU A 768 -14.81 8.77 -42.92
C GLU A 768 -13.79 8.91 -41.79
N VAL A 769 -13.95 8.12 -40.71
CA VAL A 769 -12.99 7.97 -39.61
C VAL A 769 -12.68 6.49 -39.45
N PRO A 770 -11.39 6.08 -39.41
CA PRO A 770 -11.05 4.70 -39.10
C PRO A 770 -11.46 4.37 -37.64
N PHE A 771 -12.07 3.22 -37.44
CA PHE A 771 -12.53 2.77 -36.13
C PHE A 771 -12.38 1.27 -35.98
N LEU A 772 -12.38 0.80 -34.71
CA LEU A 772 -12.37 -0.62 -34.38
C LEU A 772 -13.67 -1.01 -33.67
N VAL A 773 -14.10 -2.25 -33.91
CA VAL A 773 -15.18 -2.89 -33.16
C VAL A 773 -14.64 -4.10 -32.41
N GLY A 774 -14.77 -4.09 -31.09
CA GLY A 774 -14.32 -5.17 -30.24
C GLY A 774 -15.32 -5.47 -29.13
N THR A 775 -14.89 -6.22 -28.16
CA THR A 775 -15.76 -6.66 -27.08
C THR A 775 -15.09 -6.69 -25.72
N MET A 776 -15.90 -6.55 -24.68
CA MET A 776 -15.49 -6.85 -23.33
C MET A 776 -15.54 -8.37 -23.11
N ILE A 777 -14.44 -8.95 -22.63
CA ILE A 777 -14.36 -10.35 -22.21
C ILE A 777 -14.47 -10.36 -20.67
N GLU A 778 -15.65 -10.72 -20.20
CA GLU A 778 -16.00 -10.59 -18.78
C GLU A 778 -16.85 -11.74 -18.23
N LEU A 779 -17.05 -12.76 -19.07
CA LEU A 779 -17.72 -14.00 -18.68
C LEU A 779 -16.78 -15.19 -18.88
N PRO A 780 -16.76 -16.18 -17.96
CA PRO A 780 -15.94 -17.38 -18.10
C PRO A 780 -16.18 -18.12 -19.43
N ARG A 781 -17.45 -18.14 -19.89
CA ARG A 781 -17.78 -18.75 -21.19
C ARG A 781 -17.09 -18.03 -22.36
N ALA A 782 -17.10 -16.71 -22.35
CA ALA A 782 -16.42 -15.90 -23.37
C ALA A 782 -14.91 -16.20 -23.40
N CYS A 783 -14.28 -16.33 -22.24
CA CYS A 783 -12.86 -16.71 -22.14
C CYS A 783 -12.58 -18.08 -22.78
N LEU A 784 -13.45 -19.06 -22.54
CA LEU A 784 -13.32 -20.42 -23.06
C LEU A 784 -13.62 -20.55 -24.55
N THR A 785 -14.33 -19.61 -25.15
CA THR A 785 -14.68 -19.58 -26.58
C THR A 785 -14.14 -18.36 -27.29
N ALA A 786 -13.04 -17.80 -26.79
CA ALA A 786 -12.42 -16.58 -27.29
C ALA A 786 -11.95 -16.66 -28.74
N ASP A 787 -11.58 -17.87 -29.20
CA ASP A 787 -11.25 -18.14 -30.59
C ASP A 787 -12.43 -17.86 -31.56
N GLN A 788 -13.65 -18.23 -31.17
CA GLN A 788 -14.85 -17.96 -31.96
C GLN A 788 -15.22 -16.48 -31.95
N ILE A 789 -15.10 -15.83 -30.78
CA ILE A 789 -15.41 -14.41 -30.61
C ILE A 789 -14.40 -13.53 -31.38
N ALA A 790 -13.12 -13.91 -31.40
CA ALA A 790 -12.04 -13.20 -32.10
C ALA A 790 -12.26 -13.11 -33.61
N ALA A 791 -13.03 -14.03 -34.22
CA ALA A 791 -13.39 -13.94 -35.62
C ALA A 791 -14.18 -12.65 -35.97
N HIS A 792 -14.89 -12.08 -34.98
CA HIS A 792 -15.74 -10.90 -35.12
C HIS A 792 -15.22 -9.67 -34.38
N ALA A 793 -14.16 -9.81 -33.54
CA ALA A 793 -13.58 -8.75 -32.74
C ALA A 793 -12.25 -8.26 -33.32
N GLU A 794 -12.02 -6.95 -33.30
CA GLU A 794 -10.73 -6.32 -33.64
C GLU A 794 -9.87 -6.04 -32.41
N PHE A 795 -10.49 -6.06 -31.22
CA PHE A 795 -9.80 -6.04 -29.93
C PHE A 795 -10.60 -6.73 -28.85
N PHE A 796 -9.92 -7.19 -27.80
CA PHE A 796 -10.49 -7.63 -26.54
C PHE A 796 -10.12 -6.68 -25.43
N SER A 797 -11.06 -6.42 -24.50
CA SER A 797 -10.80 -5.77 -23.23
C SER A 797 -11.38 -6.60 -22.09
N PHE A 798 -10.58 -7.01 -21.13
CA PHE A 798 -11.06 -7.79 -20.00
C PHE A 798 -11.79 -6.90 -19.00
N GLY A 799 -13.07 -7.17 -18.77
CA GLY A 799 -13.88 -6.62 -17.68
C GLY A 799 -13.68 -7.47 -16.43
N THR A 800 -12.54 -7.30 -15.74
CA THR A 800 -12.14 -8.19 -14.65
C THR A 800 -13.04 -8.12 -13.42
N ASN A 801 -13.85 -7.07 -13.26
CA ASN A 801 -14.84 -6.99 -12.19
C ASN A 801 -15.92 -8.07 -12.35
N ASP A 802 -16.60 -8.08 -13.50
CA ASP A 802 -17.64 -9.06 -13.84
C ASP A 802 -17.04 -10.47 -14.01
N LEU A 803 -15.85 -10.58 -14.58
CA LEU A 803 -15.15 -11.86 -14.71
C LEU A 803 -14.83 -12.46 -13.33
N THR A 804 -14.38 -11.67 -12.37
CA THR A 804 -14.14 -12.10 -10.98
C THR A 804 -15.45 -12.55 -10.34
N GLN A 805 -16.47 -11.69 -10.41
CA GLN A 805 -17.79 -11.96 -9.86
C GLN A 805 -18.37 -13.27 -10.35
N THR A 806 -18.35 -13.50 -11.66
CA THR A 806 -18.92 -14.70 -12.29
C THR A 806 -18.05 -15.94 -12.08
N THR A 807 -16.74 -15.79 -11.97
CA THR A 807 -15.82 -16.91 -11.71
C THR A 807 -15.92 -17.41 -10.28
N PHE A 808 -16.00 -16.52 -9.29
CA PHE A 808 -16.18 -16.89 -7.89
C PHE A 808 -17.64 -17.20 -7.53
N GLY A 809 -18.62 -16.74 -8.33
CA GLY A 809 -20.02 -16.80 -7.97
C GLY A 809 -20.36 -15.87 -6.80
N LEU A 810 -19.69 -14.73 -6.70
CA LEU A 810 -19.87 -13.72 -5.65
C LEU A 810 -20.51 -12.47 -6.25
N SER A 811 -21.49 -11.90 -5.54
CA SER A 811 -21.94 -10.54 -5.83
C SER A 811 -20.94 -9.54 -5.25
N ARG A 812 -20.42 -8.62 -6.04
CA ARG A 812 -19.49 -7.56 -5.60
C ARG A 812 -20.12 -6.71 -4.50
N ASP A 813 -21.37 -6.36 -4.65
CA ASP A 813 -22.09 -5.48 -3.74
C ASP A 813 -22.39 -6.14 -2.39
N ASP A 814 -22.60 -7.44 -2.37
CA ASP A 814 -22.90 -8.22 -1.16
C ASP A 814 -21.63 -8.77 -0.49
N ALA A 815 -20.56 -8.98 -1.23
CA ALA A 815 -19.36 -9.68 -0.76
C ALA A 815 -18.62 -8.94 0.37
N GLY A 816 -18.74 -7.62 0.47
CA GLY A 816 -18.12 -6.81 1.51
C GLY A 816 -18.47 -7.24 2.94
N ARG A 817 -19.59 -7.96 3.11
CA ARG A 817 -20.05 -8.45 4.43
C ARG A 817 -19.23 -9.61 4.98
N PHE A 818 -18.50 -10.33 4.15
CA PHE A 818 -17.78 -11.56 4.55
C PHE A 818 -16.34 -11.66 3.98
N LEU A 819 -15.98 -10.94 2.93
CA LEU A 819 -14.65 -11.04 2.33
C LEU A 819 -13.52 -10.64 3.30
N SER A 820 -13.73 -9.63 4.16
CA SER A 820 -12.77 -9.26 5.20
C SER A 820 -12.44 -10.45 6.10
N THR A 821 -13.46 -11.17 6.54
CA THR A 821 -13.29 -12.39 7.35
C THR A 821 -12.56 -13.52 6.61
N TYR A 822 -12.77 -13.65 5.28
CA TYR A 822 -12.06 -14.63 4.45
C TYR A 822 -10.55 -14.30 4.39
N VAL A 823 -10.20 -13.04 4.24
CA VAL A 823 -8.80 -12.58 4.23
C VAL A 823 -8.17 -12.73 5.61
N GLU A 824 -8.84 -12.29 6.68
CA GLU A 824 -8.37 -12.40 8.07
C GLU A 824 -8.10 -13.85 8.48
N ARG A 825 -8.93 -14.79 8.03
CA ARG A 825 -8.77 -16.23 8.30
C ARG A 825 -7.80 -16.92 7.34
N GLY A 826 -7.26 -16.21 6.36
CA GLY A 826 -6.35 -16.77 5.35
C GLY A 826 -7.04 -17.76 4.37
N VAL A 827 -8.35 -17.70 4.23
CA VAL A 827 -9.10 -18.47 3.20
C VAL A 827 -8.79 -17.91 1.81
N LEU A 828 -8.73 -16.58 1.71
CA LEU A 828 -8.21 -15.87 0.55
C LEU A 828 -6.96 -15.10 0.97
N ALA A 829 -6.00 -15.02 0.07
CA ALA A 829 -4.78 -14.25 0.30
C ALA A 829 -5.07 -12.75 0.30
N ASP A 830 -5.90 -12.30 -0.61
CA ASP A 830 -6.30 -10.91 -0.82
C ASP A 830 -7.78 -10.85 -1.23
N ASP A 831 -8.35 -9.67 -1.22
CA ASP A 831 -9.67 -9.42 -1.79
C ASP A 831 -9.60 -9.58 -3.33
N PRO A 832 -10.31 -10.54 -3.93
CA PRO A 832 -10.22 -10.82 -5.36
C PRO A 832 -10.78 -9.72 -6.25
N PHE A 833 -11.48 -8.73 -5.70
CA PHE A 833 -11.91 -7.53 -6.44
C PHE A 833 -10.89 -6.41 -6.42
N GLN A 834 -9.87 -6.47 -5.55
CA GLN A 834 -8.76 -5.51 -5.49
C GLN A 834 -7.51 -6.06 -6.16
N VAL A 835 -7.14 -7.31 -5.86
CA VAL A 835 -5.95 -7.99 -6.38
C VAL A 835 -6.40 -9.18 -7.21
N LEU A 836 -5.91 -9.28 -8.44
CA LEU A 836 -6.33 -10.32 -9.37
C LEU A 836 -6.03 -11.72 -8.82
N ASP A 837 -7.06 -12.55 -8.76
CA ASP A 837 -6.89 -13.99 -8.55
C ASP A 837 -6.18 -14.64 -9.75
N ARG A 838 -4.87 -14.86 -9.61
CA ARG A 838 -4.05 -15.41 -10.70
C ARG A 838 -4.38 -16.84 -11.06
N GLN A 839 -4.96 -17.62 -10.13
CA GLN A 839 -5.22 -19.06 -10.31
C GLN A 839 -6.51 -19.33 -11.08
N GLY A 840 -7.60 -18.65 -10.74
CA GLY A 840 -8.88 -18.79 -11.41
C GLY A 840 -9.09 -17.77 -12.52
N VAL A 841 -9.29 -16.50 -12.14
CA VAL A 841 -9.56 -15.41 -13.09
C VAL A 841 -8.37 -15.20 -14.03
N GLY A 842 -7.16 -15.19 -13.51
CA GLY A 842 -5.93 -15.06 -14.30
C GLY A 842 -5.74 -16.20 -15.31
N ALA A 843 -6.08 -17.43 -14.95
CA ALA A 843 -6.06 -18.55 -15.90
C ALA A 843 -7.04 -18.35 -17.06
N LEU A 844 -8.22 -17.79 -16.80
CA LEU A 844 -9.20 -17.45 -17.84
C LEU A 844 -8.68 -16.33 -18.75
N VAL A 845 -8.06 -15.27 -18.18
CA VAL A 845 -7.45 -14.19 -18.96
C VAL A 845 -6.37 -14.73 -19.88
N ARG A 846 -5.48 -15.59 -19.38
CA ARG A 846 -4.42 -16.22 -20.19
C ARG A 846 -5.01 -17.07 -21.31
N THR A 847 -5.96 -17.92 -20.99
CA THR A 847 -6.65 -18.79 -21.96
C THR A 847 -7.32 -17.98 -23.07
N ALA A 848 -8.01 -16.90 -22.72
CA ALA A 848 -8.70 -16.06 -23.71
C ALA A 848 -7.72 -15.29 -24.59
N THR A 849 -6.62 -14.80 -24.03
CA THR A 849 -5.55 -14.11 -24.78
C THR A 849 -4.90 -15.07 -25.80
N GLU A 850 -4.51 -16.25 -25.36
CA GLU A 850 -3.87 -17.27 -26.21
C GLU A 850 -4.81 -17.71 -27.34
N ARG A 851 -6.06 -18.07 -27.02
CA ARG A 851 -7.05 -18.52 -28.03
C ARG A 851 -7.43 -17.41 -29.00
N GLY A 852 -7.65 -16.20 -28.47
CA GLY A 852 -8.00 -15.05 -29.31
C GLY A 852 -6.92 -14.74 -30.33
N ARG A 853 -5.66 -14.69 -29.88
CA ARG A 853 -4.51 -14.43 -30.77
C ARG A 853 -4.20 -15.57 -31.72
N ALA A 854 -4.46 -16.82 -31.32
CA ALA A 854 -4.34 -17.95 -32.22
C ALA A 854 -5.34 -17.88 -33.38
N ALA A 855 -6.57 -17.45 -33.11
CA ALA A 855 -7.61 -17.28 -34.13
C ALA A 855 -7.42 -15.99 -34.97
N ARG A 856 -6.96 -14.90 -34.36
CA ARG A 856 -6.69 -13.62 -35.00
C ARG A 856 -5.29 -13.09 -34.63
N PRO A 857 -4.26 -13.41 -35.42
CA PRO A 857 -2.93 -12.83 -35.19
C PRO A 857 -2.98 -11.29 -35.21
N GLY A 858 -2.36 -10.65 -34.23
CA GLY A 858 -2.40 -9.21 -34.05
C GLY A 858 -3.64 -8.67 -33.34
N LEU A 859 -4.47 -9.53 -32.75
CA LEU A 859 -5.57 -9.11 -31.89
C LEU A 859 -5.05 -8.27 -30.73
N LYS A 860 -5.53 -7.04 -30.63
CA LYS A 860 -5.21 -6.15 -29.51
C LYS A 860 -5.96 -6.59 -28.27
N VAL A 861 -5.26 -6.73 -27.15
CA VAL A 861 -5.83 -7.24 -25.90
C VAL A 861 -5.47 -6.33 -24.74
N GLY A 862 -6.46 -5.84 -24.04
CA GLY A 862 -6.27 -5.00 -22.84
C GLY A 862 -7.16 -5.42 -21.69
N VAL A 863 -7.09 -4.66 -20.62
CA VAL A 863 -7.93 -4.80 -19.43
C VAL A 863 -8.45 -3.43 -19.00
N CYS A 864 -9.67 -3.36 -18.50
CA CYS A 864 -10.30 -2.12 -18.03
C CYS A 864 -11.00 -2.25 -16.67
N GLY A 865 -10.94 -3.40 -16.02
CA GLY A 865 -11.41 -3.57 -14.63
C GLY A 865 -10.46 -2.92 -13.62
N GLU A 866 -10.87 -2.89 -12.35
CA GLU A 866 -10.11 -2.26 -11.24
C GLU A 866 -8.66 -2.77 -11.13
N HIS A 867 -8.42 -4.02 -11.48
CA HIS A 867 -7.09 -4.65 -11.48
C HIS A 867 -6.09 -3.99 -12.45
N GLY A 868 -6.57 -3.21 -13.42
CA GLY A 868 -5.70 -2.46 -14.36
C GLY A 868 -4.83 -1.40 -13.70
N GLY A 869 -5.18 -0.95 -12.49
CA GLY A 869 -4.42 0.01 -11.69
C GLY A 869 -3.68 -0.60 -10.49
N GLU A 870 -3.80 -1.92 -10.25
CA GLU A 870 -3.17 -2.58 -9.10
C GLU A 870 -1.81 -3.17 -9.52
N PRO A 871 -0.71 -2.84 -8.83
CA PRO A 871 0.65 -3.16 -9.30
C PRO A 871 0.95 -4.63 -9.54
N SER A 872 0.49 -5.54 -8.66
CA SER A 872 0.75 -6.97 -8.82
C SER A 872 -0.06 -7.58 -9.97
N SER A 873 -1.26 -7.07 -10.19
CA SER A 873 -2.13 -7.44 -11.32
C SER A 873 -1.56 -6.91 -12.65
N VAL A 874 -1.02 -5.68 -12.67
CA VAL A 874 -0.31 -5.11 -13.83
C VAL A 874 0.89 -5.99 -14.22
N ALA A 875 1.66 -6.48 -13.24
CA ALA A 875 2.75 -7.41 -13.50
C ALA A 875 2.23 -8.72 -14.15
N PHE A 876 1.13 -9.27 -13.67
CA PHE A 876 0.50 -10.44 -14.28
C PHE A 876 0.04 -10.19 -15.73
N PHE A 877 -0.55 -9.03 -16.01
CA PHE A 877 -0.97 -8.67 -17.37
C PHE A 877 0.23 -8.49 -18.31
N HIS A 878 1.34 -7.96 -17.78
CA HIS A 878 2.61 -7.93 -18.51
C HIS A 878 3.12 -9.34 -18.83
N GLU A 879 3.17 -10.25 -17.85
CA GLU A 879 3.57 -11.66 -18.01
C GLU A 879 2.68 -12.40 -19.02
N THR A 880 1.38 -12.12 -19.03
CA THR A 880 0.41 -12.71 -19.96
C THR A 880 0.51 -12.12 -21.38
N GLY A 881 1.25 -11.02 -21.53
CA GLY A 881 1.51 -10.39 -22.81
C GLY A 881 0.39 -9.49 -23.32
N LEU A 882 -0.43 -8.88 -22.46
CA LEU A 882 -1.41 -7.90 -22.86
C LEU A 882 -0.73 -6.69 -23.53
N ASP A 883 -1.51 -5.94 -24.32
CA ASP A 883 -1.03 -4.75 -25.01
C ASP A 883 -1.18 -3.50 -24.13
N TYR A 884 -2.24 -3.41 -23.34
CA TYR A 884 -2.46 -2.28 -22.42
C TYR A 884 -3.27 -2.66 -21.17
N VAL A 885 -3.13 -1.84 -20.15
CA VAL A 885 -4.02 -1.79 -18.97
C VAL A 885 -4.74 -0.45 -18.95
N SER A 886 -5.94 -0.42 -18.35
CA SER A 886 -6.71 0.81 -18.18
C SER A 886 -7.21 0.91 -16.75
N CYS A 887 -7.08 2.09 -16.14
CA CYS A 887 -7.41 2.34 -14.75
C CYS A 887 -7.98 3.76 -14.59
N SER A 888 -8.44 4.13 -13.38
CA SER A 888 -8.87 5.50 -13.10
C SER A 888 -7.73 6.50 -13.38
N PRO A 889 -8.02 7.77 -13.72
CA PRO A 889 -7.01 8.78 -14.08
C PRO A 889 -5.88 8.90 -13.05
N TYR A 890 -6.20 8.93 -11.78
CA TYR A 890 -5.23 9.05 -10.68
C TYR A 890 -4.35 7.80 -10.48
N ARG A 891 -4.75 6.66 -11.03
CA ARG A 891 -3.96 5.42 -11.01
C ARG A 891 -3.00 5.28 -12.20
N VAL A 892 -3.11 6.14 -13.20
CA VAL A 892 -2.25 6.09 -14.41
C VAL A 892 -0.76 6.13 -14.06
N PRO A 893 -0.24 7.04 -13.22
CA PRO A 893 1.18 7.05 -12.85
C PRO A 893 1.62 5.77 -12.13
N VAL A 894 0.77 5.25 -11.24
CA VAL A 894 1.01 3.99 -10.50
C VAL A 894 1.13 2.82 -11.48
N ALA A 895 0.20 2.70 -12.43
CA ALA A 895 0.21 1.65 -13.45
C ALA A 895 1.42 1.75 -14.40
N ARG A 896 1.82 2.97 -14.79
CA ARG A 896 3.03 3.22 -15.62
C ARG A 896 4.28 2.72 -14.91
N LEU A 897 4.45 3.06 -13.64
CA LEU A 897 5.59 2.62 -12.83
C LEU A 897 5.56 1.10 -12.59
N ALA A 898 4.38 0.52 -12.32
CA ALA A 898 4.21 -0.92 -12.14
C ALA A 898 4.54 -1.70 -13.42
N ALA A 899 4.13 -1.20 -14.59
CA ALA A 899 4.47 -1.77 -15.90
C ALA A 899 5.98 -1.73 -16.17
N ALA A 900 6.65 -0.64 -15.78
CA ALA A 900 8.11 -0.53 -15.87
C ALA A 900 8.82 -1.52 -14.94
N HIS A 901 8.34 -1.70 -13.72
CA HIS A 901 8.86 -2.70 -12.78
C HIS A 901 8.76 -4.12 -13.37
N ALA A 902 7.60 -4.46 -13.96
CA ALA A 902 7.41 -5.76 -14.58
C ALA A 902 8.39 -6.00 -15.74
N ALA A 903 8.58 -5.02 -16.62
CA ALA A 903 9.51 -5.10 -17.74
C ALA A 903 10.98 -5.24 -17.29
N LEU A 904 11.38 -4.52 -16.22
CA LEU A 904 12.72 -4.63 -15.65
C LEU A 904 12.97 -5.96 -14.95
N ALA A 905 11.93 -6.62 -14.42
CA ALA A 905 12.03 -7.95 -13.84
C ALA A 905 12.27 -9.02 -14.92
N ASP A 906 11.57 -8.95 -16.06
CA ASP A 906 11.76 -9.86 -17.20
C ASP A 906 13.17 -9.75 -17.81
N GLY A 907 13.72 -8.54 -17.90
CA GLY A 907 15.08 -8.33 -18.39
C GLY A 907 16.17 -9.02 -17.55
N GLN A 908 15.95 -9.15 -16.23
CA GLN A 908 16.86 -9.84 -15.33
C GLN A 908 16.75 -11.37 -15.43
N THR A 909 15.56 -11.91 -15.61
CA THR A 909 15.35 -13.36 -15.78
C THR A 909 15.95 -13.86 -17.10
N ASN A 910 15.86 -13.10 -18.17
CA ASN A 910 16.45 -13.43 -19.46
C ASN A 910 18.01 -13.36 -19.43
N ALA A 911 18.58 -12.40 -18.71
CA ALA A 911 20.05 -12.30 -18.54
C ALA A 911 20.62 -13.43 -17.69
N SER A 912 19.91 -13.89 -16.65
CA SER A 912 20.32 -15.03 -15.82
C SER A 912 20.12 -16.38 -16.51
N GLY A 913 19.11 -16.51 -17.36
CA GLY A 913 18.85 -17.72 -18.16
C GLY A 913 19.87 -17.92 -19.29
N SER A 914 20.38 -16.84 -19.89
CA SER A 914 21.41 -16.92 -20.94
C SER A 914 22.80 -17.31 -20.39
N ASN A 915 23.13 -16.96 -19.15
CA ASN A 915 24.36 -17.38 -18.48
C ASN A 915 24.31 -18.86 -18.05
N ALA A 916 23.15 -19.37 -17.63
CA ALA A 916 22.99 -20.78 -17.28
C ALA A 916 23.06 -21.72 -18.51
N SER A 917 22.63 -21.25 -19.68
CA SER A 917 22.71 -22.04 -20.92
C SER A 917 24.10 -22.03 -21.56
N SER A 918 24.95 -21.02 -21.29
CA SER A 918 26.33 -20.97 -21.77
C SER A 918 27.29 -21.83 -20.92
N GLU A 919 27.02 -22.07 -19.65
CA GLU A 919 27.80 -22.97 -18.81
C GLU A 919 27.47 -24.47 -19.04
N SER A 920 26.25 -24.82 -19.48
CA SER A 920 25.89 -26.21 -19.81
C SER A 920 26.39 -26.69 -21.17
N SER A 921 26.77 -25.78 -22.10
CA SER A 921 27.30 -26.15 -23.42
C SER A 921 28.81 -26.34 -23.45
N THR A 922 29.56 -25.92 -22.43
CA THR A 922 31.01 -26.08 -22.33
C THR A 922 31.43 -27.38 -21.63
N THR A 923 30.52 -28.05 -20.91
CA THR A 923 30.83 -29.32 -20.20
C THR A 923 30.49 -30.57 -21.03
N SER A 924 29.81 -30.46 -22.18
CA SER A 924 29.48 -31.63 -23.02
C SER A 924 30.46 -31.91 -24.19
N ALA A 925 31.48 -31.05 -24.38
CA ALA A 925 32.43 -31.18 -25.50
C ALA A 925 33.75 -31.92 -25.15
N SER A 926 33.95 -32.37 -23.90
CA SER A 926 35.20 -33.00 -23.48
C SER A 926 35.13 -34.52 -23.17
N ALA A 927 34.00 -35.21 -23.50
CA ALA A 927 33.77 -36.61 -23.15
C ALA A 927 33.69 -37.57 -24.34
N SER A 928 34.09 -37.19 -25.58
CA SER A 928 34.02 -38.08 -26.74
C SER A 928 35.31 -38.25 -27.54
N ALA A 929 36.48 -38.26 -26.89
CA ALA A 929 37.77 -38.53 -27.54
C ALA A 929 38.64 -39.47 -26.67
N SER A 930 38.17 -40.69 -26.41
CA SER A 930 39.03 -41.85 -26.10
C SER A 930 38.23 -43.14 -26.08
N ALA A 931 37.91 -43.73 -27.22
CA ALA A 931 37.69 -45.18 -27.40
C ALA A 931 37.66 -45.47 -28.92
N SER A 932 38.81 -45.78 -29.48
CA SER A 932 39.04 -46.74 -30.53
C SER A 932 40.50 -47.16 -30.53
#